data_eaa97861b49a78e52f45ed362b204835
#
_entry.id   eaa97861b49a78e52f45ed362b204835
#
_cell.length_a   1.000
_cell.length_b   1.000
_cell.length_c   1.000
_cell.angle_alpha   90.00
_cell.angle_beta   90.00
_cell.angle_gamma   90.00
#
_symmetry.space_group_name_H-M   'P 1'
#
loop_
_entity.id
_entity.type
_entity.pdbx_description
1 polymer ?
#
loop_
_entity_poly.entity_id
_entity_poly.type
_entity_poly.pdbx_seq_one_letter_code
_entity_poly.pdbx_strand_id
1 'polypeptide(L)'
;MKLYIGMAIGAGVLFMAGCQPQPSPEDRLNEYIGHWNEQDFTVMYGEFLAQGSREAFPAEIFVERQQQLVEDLNIENLEVSFTAAGEDPEWDEEEPADFPIHVKMETLAGPVEFDHSISLLHEEQEGGETWFVDWDPSLIFKELEEGDEVVVRTEAAERGEILDREGRGLAINGTGYELGVVPERLEDEGNLQEAAELLGLTVESIEESLSQSWVQPDQFVPLSKAAKSDEQLIAEVDASDAVTYRETAMREYPYGEAFGHLTGYIGSITAEQLEELQSEGYGANDLIGRQGIERRLEERLHGDNGVRLMIQKQAEGVGNVLLAEQEPTAGEDVELTIDAELQTAVYDSMQGEPGTAAAVSPENGETLALISSPGFDPNEFIAGMSGERYTELSEDQLNPLFTRFAARYAPGSTIKPVTAAIGMEAGTLDPAQGLEINGQTWQKDSSWGSYRVSRLHPEAPNPIDLNRALVYSDNIYFARQALDMGTDTLIDGLTSYGFGEELPFAIALESSQISNDGSLGSEGQLADTSFGQGQMLANILHLASTYEPFLNGGTIYEPTLYADEEKGAVWKEGLISDANATVLRDSMRNVITDGYAQSADIDAVPIAGKTGTAELKGALGEEGQENGFFVSYHAEQQDFILAMMIESIEENGGSDYVAGFSASAMEQYYRNN
;
A
#
# COMPACT_ATOMS: atom_id res chain seq x y z
N MET A 1 38.80 -42.63 50.98
CA MET A 1 39.02 -43.51 52.13
C MET A 1 37.70 -44.23 52.44
N LYS A 2 37.75 -45.54 52.38
CA LYS A 2 36.90 -46.67 52.70
C LYS A 2 36.39 -47.45 51.48
N LEU A 3 37.20 -48.45 51.21
CA LEU A 3 36.89 -49.72 50.57
C LEU A 3 35.75 -50.42 51.28
N TYR A 4 34.86 -51.07 50.51
CA TYR A 4 34.25 -52.33 50.95
C TYR A 4 34.09 -53.26 49.73
N ILE A 5 34.70 -54.41 49.88
CA ILE A 5 34.68 -55.64 49.09
C ILE A 5 33.38 -56.38 49.45
N GLY A 6 32.71 -56.94 48.48
CA GLY A 6 31.57 -57.83 48.72
C GLY A 6 31.16 -58.63 47.48
N MET A 7 31.81 -59.76 47.35
CA MET A 7 31.36 -61.12 47.02
C MET A 7 30.40 -61.33 45.85
N ALA A 8 30.94 -61.92 44.77
CA ALA A 8 30.21 -62.51 43.64
C ALA A 8 29.43 -63.76 44.10
N ILE A 9 28.16 -63.78 43.74
CA ILE A 9 27.38 -65.01 43.68
C ILE A 9 26.90 -65.15 42.25
N GLY A 10 27.45 -66.09 41.50
CA GLY A 10 27.01 -66.51 40.20
C GLY A 10 25.69 -67.23 40.30
N ALA A 11 24.63 -66.67 39.75
CA ALA A 11 23.43 -67.35 39.36
C ALA A 11 23.40 -67.45 37.83
N GLY A 12 23.64 -68.66 37.37
CA GLY A 12 23.40 -68.99 35.95
C GLY A 12 21.95 -68.86 35.62
N VAL A 13 21.59 -67.83 34.84
CA VAL A 13 20.31 -67.75 34.19
C VAL A 13 20.40 -68.59 32.90
N LEU A 14 19.74 -69.72 32.90
CA LEU A 14 19.39 -70.47 31.69
C LEU A 14 18.47 -69.53 30.89
N PHE A 15 18.99 -69.01 29.79
CA PHE A 15 18.08 -68.47 28.75
C PHE A 15 17.32 -69.69 28.17
N MET A 16 16.07 -69.85 28.56
CA MET A 16 15.11 -70.59 27.77
C MET A 16 14.84 -69.67 26.55
N ALA A 17 15.36 -70.00 25.38
CA ALA A 17 14.82 -69.51 24.12
C ALA A 17 13.39 -70.08 23.99
N GLY A 18 12.43 -69.34 24.53
CA GLY A 18 11.03 -69.55 24.19
C GLY A 18 10.88 -69.09 22.76
N CYS A 19 10.36 -69.93 21.89
CA CYS A 19 9.81 -69.51 20.60
C CYS A 19 8.73 -68.50 20.91
N GLN A 20 8.98 -67.20 20.74
CA GLN A 20 7.90 -66.26 20.58
C GLN A 20 7.17 -66.64 19.28
N PRO A 21 5.84 -66.75 19.28
CA PRO A 21 5.11 -66.91 18.02
C PRO A 21 5.52 -65.78 17.07
N GLN A 22 5.73 -66.11 15.83
CA GLN A 22 5.98 -65.11 14.79
C GLN A 22 4.81 -64.10 14.80
N PRO A 23 5.05 -62.80 14.64
CA PRO A 23 3.97 -61.82 14.57
C PRO A 23 3.09 -62.09 13.39
N SER A 24 1.78 -61.99 13.58
CA SER A 24 0.81 -62.09 12.51
C SER A 24 0.99 -60.94 11.49
N PRO A 25 0.48 -61.06 10.26
CA PRO A 25 0.49 -59.97 9.31
C PRO A 25 -0.26 -58.72 9.85
N GLU A 26 -1.31 -58.89 10.66
CA GLU A 26 -1.99 -57.80 11.33
C GLU A 26 -1.11 -57.11 12.37
N ASP A 27 -0.35 -57.86 13.17
CA ASP A 27 0.58 -57.27 14.14
C ASP A 27 1.66 -56.43 13.43
N ARG A 28 2.23 -56.98 12.34
CA ARG A 28 3.24 -56.26 11.54
C ARG A 28 2.68 -55.02 10.85
N LEU A 29 1.46 -55.14 10.30
CA LEU A 29 0.81 -53.96 9.68
C LEU A 29 0.48 -52.89 10.71
N ASN A 30 0.05 -53.25 11.89
CA ASN A 30 -0.25 -52.31 12.96
C ASN A 30 1.02 -51.53 13.40
N GLU A 31 2.17 -52.20 13.52
CA GLU A 31 3.46 -51.57 13.79
C GLU A 31 3.87 -50.62 12.64
N TYR A 32 3.75 -51.09 11.38
CA TYR A 32 4.05 -50.27 10.19
C TYR A 32 3.21 -49.00 10.12
N ILE A 33 1.89 -49.10 10.34
CA ILE A 33 0.93 -47.99 10.35
C ILE A 33 1.25 -47.04 11.51
N GLY A 34 1.72 -47.56 12.67
CA GLY A 34 2.17 -46.73 13.76
C GLY A 34 3.34 -45.80 13.34
N HIS A 35 4.35 -46.36 12.66
CA HIS A 35 5.48 -45.56 12.13
C HIS A 35 5.06 -44.64 10.98
N TRP A 36 4.08 -45.04 10.18
CA TRP A 36 3.54 -44.19 9.10
C TRP A 36 2.85 -42.94 9.66
N ASN A 37 1.99 -43.14 10.69
CA ASN A 37 1.33 -42.05 11.37
C ASN A 37 2.33 -41.10 12.12
N GLU A 38 3.48 -41.66 12.54
CA GLU A 38 4.57 -40.88 13.14
C GLU A 38 5.53 -40.31 12.10
N GLN A 39 5.32 -40.62 10.80
CA GLN A 39 6.17 -40.20 9.66
C GLN A 39 7.62 -40.71 9.78
N ASP A 40 7.84 -41.85 10.47
CA ASP A 40 9.17 -42.46 10.62
C ASP A 40 9.49 -43.34 9.39
N PHE A 41 9.67 -42.67 8.24
CA PHE A 41 9.92 -43.31 6.96
C PHE A 41 11.20 -44.14 6.92
N THR A 42 12.18 -43.80 7.79
CA THR A 42 13.46 -44.53 7.88
C THR A 42 13.24 -45.91 8.48
N VAL A 43 12.44 -46.05 9.56
CA VAL A 43 12.12 -47.31 10.17
C VAL A 43 11.18 -48.12 9.25
N MET A 44 10.18 -47.50 8.64
CA MET A 44 9.30 -48.14 7.66
C MET A 44 10.13 -48.80 6.55
N TYR A 45 11.09 -48.12 5.95
CA TYR A 45 11.97 -48.66 4.90
C TYR A 45 12.82 -49.82 5.40
N GLY A 46 13.51 -49.61 6.55
CA GLY A 46 14.52 -50.55 7.02
C GLY A 46 13.96 -51.85 7.59
N GLU A 47 12.79 -51.81 8.24
CA GLU A 47 12.29 -52.90 9.05
C GLU A 47 11.01 -53.57 8.46
N PHE A 48 10.28 -52.87 7.58
CA PHE A 48 8.96 -53.32 7.19
C PHE A 48 8.75 -53.56 5.69
N LEU A 49 9.60 -53.04 4.78
CA LEU A 49 9.40 -53.24 3.34
C LEU A 49 9.88 -54.58 2.84
N ALA A 50 9.10 -55.20 1.92
CA ALA A 50 9.47 -56.37 1.16
C ALA A 50 10.74 -56.14 0.33
N GLN A 51 11.51 -57.24 0.06
CA GLN A 51 12.74 -57.09 -0.69
C GLN A 51 12.51 -56.50 -2.08
N GLY A 52 11.45 -56.93 -2.78
CA GLY A 52 11.08 -56.45 -4.10
C GLY A 52 10.81 -54.92 -4.11
N SER A 53 10.11 -54.42 -3.10
CA SER A 53 9.84 -52.98 -2.94
C SER A 53 11.12 -52.19 -2.68
N ARG A 54 12.06 -52.70 -1.87
CA ARG A 54 13.37 -52.03 -1.62
C ARG A 54 14.28 -52.04 -2.86
N GLU A 55 14.21 -53.06 -3.69
CA GLU A 55 14.93 -53.13 -4.96
C GLU A 55 14.41 -52.16 -6.01
N ALA A 56 13.07 -52.01 -6.08
CA ALA A 56 12.39 -51.08 -6.99
C ALA A 56 12.54 -49.62 -6.52
N PHE A 57 12.43 -49.38 -5.22
CA PHE A 57 12.43 -48.04 -4.60
C PHE A 57 13.49 -47.96 -3.52
N PRO A 58 14.78 -47.64 -3.88
CA PRO A 58 15.87 -47.44 -2.91
C PRO A 58 15.56 -46.40 -1.85
N ALA A 59 16.32 -46.42 -0.73
CA ALA A 59 16.05 -45.52 0.42
C ALA A 59 16.00 -44.06 0.06
N GLU A 60 16.85 -43.61 -0.87
CA GLU A 60 16.83 -42.23 -1.39
C GLU A 60 15.50 -41.89 -2.06
N ILE A 61 14.87 -42.84 -2.78
CA ILE A 61 13.58 -42.61 -3.43
C ILE A 61 12.44 -42.72 -2.43
N PHE A 62 12.47 -43.71 -1.54
CA PHE A 62 11.39 -43.92 -0.58
C PHE A 62 11.40 -42.85 0.54
N VAL A 63 12.52 -42.75 1.27
CA VAL A 63 12.61 -41.91 2.49
C VAL A 63 12.64 -40.42 2.14
N GLU A 64 13.55 -40.01 1.24
CA GLU A 64 13.73 -38.60 0.89
C GLU A 64 12.49 -38.04 0.20
N ARG A 65 11.87 -38.81 -0.74
CA ARG A 65 10.65 -38.38 -1.43
C ARG A 65 9.48 -38.17 -0.47
N GLN A 66 9.26 -39.10 0.49
CA GLN A 66 8.15 -38.95 1.43
C GLN A 66 8.38 -37.80 2.40
N GLN A 67 9.63 -37.61 2.89
CA GLN A 67 9.99 -36.46 3.72
C GLN A 67 9.74 -35.16 2.97
N GLN A 68 10.19 -35.09 1.72
CA GLN A 68 10.00 -33.91 0.89
C GLN A 68 8.52 -33.61 0.60
N LEU A 69 7.72 -34.65 0.31
CA LEU A 69 6.26 -34.48 0.12
C LEU A 69 5.58 -33.96 1.39
N VAL A 70 5.99 -34.42 2.58
CA VAL A 70 5.45 -33.90 3.86
C VAL A 70 5.78 -32.42 4.02
N GLU A 71 6.99 -32.00 3.70
CA GLU A 71 7.42 -30.60 3.77
C GLU A 71 6.74 -29.74 2.69
N ASP A 72 6.81 -30.16 1.41
CA ASP A 72 6.32 -29.39 0.27
C ASP A 72 4.78 -29.24 0.28
N LEU A 73 4.05 -30.24 0.77
CA LEU A 73 2.61 -30.24 0.85
C LEU A 73 2.06 -29.81 2.21
N ASN A 74 2.91 -29.50 3.17
CA ASN A 74 2.55 -29.21 4.55
C ASN A 74 1.60 -30.25 5.14
N ILE A 75 1.97 -31.55 5.03
CA ILE A 75 1.10 -32.64 5.48
C ILE A 75 1.02 -32.65 7.01
N GLU A 76 -0.18 -32.37 7.51
CA GLU A 76 -0.51 -32.41 8.92
C GLU A 76 -1.62 -33.45 9.19
N ASN A 77 -1.78 -33.85 10.45
CA ASN A 77 -2.85 -34.75 10.89
C ASN A 77 -2.97 -36.04 10.06
N LEU A 78 -1.82 -36.60 9.64
CA LEU A 78 -1.80 -37.87 8.93
C LEU A 78 -2.37 -38.98 9.82
N GLU A 79 -3.44 -39.62 9.36
CA GLU A 79 -4.14 -40.71 10.05
C GLU A 79 -4.37 -41.87 9.07
N VAL A 80 -3.61 -42.93 9.28
CA VAL A 80 -3.75 -44.19 8.52
C VAL A 80 -4.35 -45.23 9.46
N SER A 81 -5.36 -45.94 8.98
CA SER A 81 -5.99 -47.03 9.69
C SER A 81 -6.26 -48.21 8.76
N PHE A 82 -6.45 -49.41 9.29
CA PHE A 82 -6.79 -50.58 8.51
C PHE A 82 -7.98 -51.34 9.11
N THR A 83 -8.61 -52.14 8.29
CA THR A 83 -9.69 -53.05 8.74
C THR A 83 -9.09 -54.44 9.00
N ALA A 84 -9.18 -54.92 10.25
CA ALA A 84 -8.69 -56.21 10.65
C ALA A 84 -9.48 -57.38 9.98
N ALA A 85 -8.79 -58.47 9.71
CA ALA A 85 -9.43 -59.68 9.24
C ALA A 85 -10.19 -60.38 10.38
N GLY A 86 -11.34 -60.75 10.41
CA GLY A 86 -12.22 -61.29 11.44
C GLY A 86 -11.58 -62.11 12.59
N GLU A 87 -12.38 -62.77 13.42
CA GLU A 87 -11.87 -63.54 14.55
C GLU A 87 -11.09 -64.79 14.07
N ASP A 88 -9.83 -64.97 14.51
CA ASP A 88 -8.90 -66.09 14.21
C ASP A 88 -8.70 -66.37 12.70
N PRO A 89 -8.11 -65.46 11.92
CA PRO A 89 -7.78 -65.70 10.50
C PRO A 89 -6.67 -66.74 10.37
N GLU A 90 -6.83 -67.68 9.43
CA GLU A 90 -5.75 -68.57 8.98
C GLU A 90 -4.98 -67.88 7.84
N TRP A 91 -3.69 -67.64 8.03
CA TRP A 91 -2.83 -66.99 7.02
C TRP A 91 -2.03 -68.04 6.26
N ASP A 92 -2.04 -67.96 4.92
CA ASP A 92 -1.20 -68.78 4.06
C ASP A 92 0.09 -68.04 3.77
N GLU A 93 1.23 -68.56 4.21
CA GLU A 93 2.54 -67.96 4.04
C GLU A 93 3.01 -67.91 2.56
N GLU A 94 2.34 -68.67 1.64
CA GLU A 94 2.62 -68.65 0.20
C GLU A 94 1.81 -67.59 -0.56
N GLU A 95 0.75 -66.99 0.08
CA GLU A 95 -0.12 -65.97 -0.53
C GLU A 95 0.01 -64.61 0.18
N PRO A 96 -0.12 -63.48 -0.55
CA PRO A 96 -0.14 -62.14 0.08
C PRO A 96 -1.31 -61.99 1.08
N ALA A 97 -1.06 -61.28 2.17
CA ALA A 97 -2.09 -60.89 3.12
C ALA A 97 -2.53 -59.45 2.82
N ASP A 98 -3.77 -59.31 2.31
CA ASP A 98 -4.34 -58.01 1.87
C ASP A 98 -5.25 -57.41 2.94
N PHE A 99 -5.04 -56.09 3.23
CA PHE A 99 -5.84 -55.36 4.18
C PHE A 99 -6.39 -54.07 3.56
N PRO A 100 -7.67 -53.78 3.72
CA PRO A 100 -8.20 -52.46 3.39
C PRO A 100 -7.64 -51.42 4.36
N ILE A 101 -7.12 -50.34 3.82
CA ILE A 101 -6.64 -49.18 4.56
C ILE A 101 -7.45 -47.94 4.21
N HIS A 102 -7.54 -47.03 5.18
CA HIS A 102 -8.09 -45.70 5.03
C HIS A 102 -7.02 -44.69 5.40
N VAL A 103 -6.74 -43.77 4.49
CA VAL A 103 -5.72 -42.72 4.66
C VAL A 103 -6.40 -41.35 4.64
N LYS A 104 -6.08 -40.53 5.62
CA LYS A 104 -6.55 -39.17 5.73
C LYS A 104 -5.39 -38.25 6.14
N MET A 105 -5.30 -37.09 5.50
CA MET A 105 -4.31 -36.06 5.81
C MET A 105 -4.83 -34.67 5.48
N GLU A 106 -4.36 -33.66 6.16
CA GLU A 106 -4.53 -32.26 5.79
C GLU A 106 -3.33 -31.84 4.95
N THR A 107 -3.57 -31.08 3.89
CA THR A 107 -2.54 -30.54 3.01
C THR A 107 -2.76 -29.04 2.80
N LEU A 108 -1.76 -28.35 2.24
CA LEU A 108 -1.87 -26.93 1.85
C LEU A 108 -3.03 -26.65 0.86
N ALA A 109 -3.55 -27.68 0.16
CA ALA A 109 -4.69 -27.57 -0.73
C ALA A 109 -6.01 -28.09 -0.09
N GLY A 110 -5.99 -28.37 1.21
CA GLY A 110 -7.11 -28.95 1.95
C GLY A 110 -6.98 -30.44 2.21
N PRO A 111 -8.04 -31.10 2.71
CA PRO A 111 -7.99 -32.50 3.11
C PRO A 111 -7.89 -33.43 1.91
N VAL A 112 -7.04 -34.47 2.03
CA VAL A 112 -6.97 -35.61 1.12
C VAL A 112 -7.37 -36.86 1.89
N GLU A 113 -8.34 -37.60 1.37
CA GLU A 113 -8.87 -38.82 2.00
C GLU A 113 -9.15 -39.89 0.92
N PHE A 114 -8.68 -41.11 1.14
CA PHE A 114 -8.91 -42.20 0.20
C PHE A 114 -8.88 -43.58 0.87
N ASP A 115 -9.59 -44.52 0.27
CA ASP A 115 -9.54 -45.95 0.59
C ASP A 115 -8.63 -46.69 -0.40
N HIS A 116 -7.74 -47.53 0.14
CA HIS A 116 -6.86 -48.38 -0.68
C HIS A 116 -6.70 -49.77 -0.06
N SER A 117 -5.86 -50.63 -0.63
CA SER A 117 -5.47 -51.91 -0.08
C SER A 117 -3.93 -51.95 0.08
N ILE A 118 -3.48 -52.52 1.18
CA ILE A 118 -2.07 -52.79 1.44
C ILE A 118 -1.82 -54.29 1.53
N SER A 119 -0.79 -54.77 0.86
CA SER A 119 -0.44 -56.21 0.81
C SER A 119 0.82 -56.48 1.61
N LEU A 120 0.85 -57.57 2.38
CA LEU A 120 2.07 -58.03 3.07
C LEU A 120 2.48 -59.38 2.49
N LEU A 121 3.78 -59.54 2.22
CA LEU A 121 4.41 -60.78 1.73
C LEU A 121 5.16 -61.43 2.86
N HIS A 122 5.12 -62.77 2.96
CA HIS A 122 5.91 -63.52 3.91
C HIS A 122 7.27 -63.84 3.32
N GLU A 123 8.34 -63.30 3.88
CA GLU A 123 9.70 -63.40 3.35
C GLU A 123 10.71 -63.68 4.43
N GLU A 124 11.84 -64.36 4.07
CA GLU A 124 13.05 -64.51 4.91
C GLU A 124 14.02 -63.38 4.58
N GLN A 125 14.29 -62.49 5.52
CA GLN A 125 15.28 -61.39 5.42
C GLN A 125 16.31 -61.49 6.55
N GLU A 126 17.30 -60.54 6.63
CA GLU A 126 18.36 -60.57 7.67
C GLU A 126 17.84 -60.65 9.12
N GLY A 127 16.65 -60.20 9.40
CA GLY A 127 15.98 -60.24 10.72
C GLY A 127 15.24 -61.56 11.04
N GLY A 128 15.10 -62.47 10.08
CA GLY A 128 14.31 -63.71 10.15
C GLY A 128 13.17 -63.73 9.17
N GLU A 129 12.37 -64.79 9.26
CA GLU A 129 11.17 -65.00 8.41
C GLU A 129 9.99 -64.31 9.07
N THR A 130 9.34 -63.37 8.33
CA THR A 130 8.17 -62.62 8.80
C THR A 130 7.41 -61.93 7.63
N TRP A 131 6.37 -61.13 7.95
CA TRP A 131 5.60 -60.39 6.99
C TRP A 131 6.18 -58.99 6.72
N PHE A 132 6.26 -58.60 5.41
CA PHE A 132 6.76 -57.35 4.91
C PHE A 132 5.78 -56.69 3.96
N VAL A 133 5.69 -55.37 4.01
CA VAL A 133 4.81 -54.57 3.13
C VAL A 133 5.30 -54.59 1.70
N ASP A 134 4.45 -55.01 0.76
CA ASP A 134 4.67 -54.81 -0.67
C ASP A 134 4.27 -53.39 -1.04
N TRP A 135 5.26 -52.50 -1.04
CA TRP A 135 5.04 -51.09 -1.17
C TRP A 135 5.24 -50.62 -2.59
N ASP A 136 4.32 -49.72 -3.05
CA ASP A 136 4.46 -48.92 -4.26
C ASP A 136 3.91 -47.50 -4.02
N PRO A 137 4.12 -46.53 -4.96
CA PRO A 137 3.71 -45.14 -4.80
C PRO A 137 2.20 -44.91 -4.56
N SER A 138 1.33 -45.85 -4.96
CA SER A 138 -0.12 -45.76 -4.74
C SER A 138 -0.52 -45.77 -3.27
N LEU A 139 0.38 -46.18 -2.38
CA LEU A 139 0.19 -46.06 -0.93
C LEU A 139 0.35 -44.62 -0.42
N ILE A 140 1.03 -43.72 -1.17
CA ILE A 140 1.11 -42.29 -0.82
C ILE A 140 -0.19 -41.58 -1.27
N PHE A 141 -0.53 -41.76 -2.56
CA PHE A 141 -1.80 -41.30 -3.14
C PHE A 141 -2.26 -42.39 -4.11
N LYS A 142 -3.53 -42.83 -3.99
CA LYS A 142 -4.10 -43.98 -4.68
C LYS A 142 -3.81 -44.03 -6.18
N GLU A 143 -3.80 -42.92 -6.85
CA GLU A 143 -3.59 -42.79 -8.29
C GLU A 143 -2.14 -42.52 -8.68
N LEU A 144 -1.20 -42.47 -7.71
CA LEU A 144 0.22 -42.22 -7.95
C LEU A 144 0.92 -43.49 -8.46
N GLU A 145 1.52 -43.42 -9.64
CA GLU A 145 2.30 -44.51 -10.25
C GLU A 145 3.78 -44.18 -10.31
N GLU A 146 4.60 -45.16 -10.64
CA GLU A 146 6.06 -44.95 -10.83
C GLU A 146 6.33 -43.96 -11.95
N GLY A 147 7.11 -42.89 -11.67
CA GLY A 147 7.45 -41.84 -12.63
C GLY A 147 6.50 -40.66 -12.64
N ASP A 148 5.34 -40.75 -12.00
CA ASP A 148 4.44 -39.63 -11.86
C ASP A 148 5.00 -38.60 -10.88
N GLU A 149 4.64 -37.32 -11.08
CA GLU A 149 5.03 -36.17 -10.22
C GLU A 149 3.82 -35.64 -9.47
N VAL A 150 4.00 -35.34 -8.19
CA VAL A 150 3.03 -34.58 -7.40
C VAL A 150 3.37 -33.11 -7.56
N VAL A 151 2.44 -32.32 -8.06
CA VAL A 151 2.63 -30.90 -8.36
C VAL A 151 1.61 -30.03 -7.64
N VAL A 152 2.09 -28.92 -7.09
CA VAL A 152 1.28 -27.85 -6.52
C VAL A 152 1.18 -26.74 -7.55
N ARG A 153 -0.04 -26.25 -7.79
CA ARG A 153 -0.28 -25.07 -8.60
C ARG A 153 -1.02 -24.04 -7.77
N THR A 154 -0.44 -22.87 -7.67
CA THR A 154 -1.10 -21.71 -7.07
C THR A 154 -1.93 -21.01 -8.15
N GLU A 155 -3.15 -20.65 -7.83
CA GLU A 155 -4.05 -19.84 -8.63
C GLU A 155 -4.20 -18.48 -7.92
N ALA A 156 -3.74 -17.41 -8.56
CA ALA A 156 -3.73 -16.10 -7.94
C ALA A 156 -5.17 -15.63 -7.66
N ALA A 157 -5.39 -15.09 -6.47
CA ALA A 157 -6.63 -14.41 -6.12
C ALA A 157 -6.81 -13.16 -6.97
N GLU A 158 -8.06 -12.81 -7.24
CA GLU A 158 -8.38 -11.50 -7.82
C GLU A 158 -8.18 -10.42 -6.75
N ARG A 159 -7.32 -9.44 -7.04
CA ARG A 159 -7.03 -8.34 -6.11
C ARG A 159 -8.23 -7.41 -6.00
N GLY A 160 -8.60 -6.97 -4.79
CA GLY A 160 -9.65 -5.98 -4.57
C GLY A 160 -9.37 -4.66 -5.31
N GLU A 161 -10.40 -3.99 -5.76
CA GLU A 161 -10.31 -2.72 -6.47
C GLU A 161 -10.30 -1.54 -5.49
N ILE A 162 -9.69 -0.41 -5.90
CA ILE A 162 -9.77 0.86 -5.17
C ILE A 162 -10.69 1.77 -5.96
N LEU A 163 -11.75 2.21 -5.33
CA LEU A 163 -12.82 2.99 -5.93
C LEU A 163 -12.90 4.39 -5.29
N ASP A 164 -13.41 5.36 -6.03
CA ASP A 164 -13.78 6.65 -5.48
C ASP A 164 -15.17 6.61 -4.82
N ARG A 165 -15.62 7.72 -4.25
CA ARG A 165 -16.91 7.85 -3.56
C ARG A 165 -18.16 7.59 -4.42
N GLU A 166 -18.02 7.60 -5.75
CA GLU A 166 -19.07 7.33 -6.74
C GLU A 166 -18.94 5.93 -7.35
N GLY A 167 -18.00 5.10 -6.85
CA GLY A 167 -17.71 3.76 -7.36
C GLY A 167 -16.92 3.75 -8.67
N ARG A 168 -16.25 4.85 -9.03
CA ARG A 168 -15.35 4.89 -10.20
C ARG A 168 -14.00 4.29 -9.83
N GLY A 169 -13.46 3.43 -10.69
CA GLY A 169 -12.21 2.75 -10.42
C GLY A 169 -10.98 3.66 -10.42
N LEU A 170 -10.24 3.68 -9.33
CA LEU A 170 -8.95 4.37 -9.16
C LEU A 170 -7.78 3.44 -9.38
N ALA A 171 -7.91 2.18 -8.96
CA ALA A 171 -7.03 1.08 -9.28
C ALA A 171 -7.91 -0.16 -9.50
N ILE A 172 -7.91 -0.69 -10.71
CA ILE A 172 -8.83 -1.73 -11.14
C ILE A 172 -8.11 -2.94 -11.72
N ASN A 173 -8.82 -4.08 -11.76
CA ASN A 173 -8.37 -5.27 -12.45
C ASN A 173 -8.75 -5.17 -13.93
N GLY A 174 -7.82 -4.68 -14.72
CA GLY A 174 -7.99 -4.47 -16.14
C GLY A 174 -7.32 -5.57 -16.97
N THR A 175 -7.24 -5.30 -18.26
CA THR A 175 -6.45 -6.09 -19.18
C THR A 175 -5.46 -5.19 -19.89
N GLY A 176 -4.22 -5.62 -19.96
CA GLY A 176 -3.17 -4.99 -20.73
C GLY A 176 -2.61 -5.93 -21.79
N TYR A 177 -1.48 -5.57 -22.29
CA TYR A 177 -0.71 -6.38 -23.22
C TYR A 177 0.63 -6.75 -22.60
N GLU A 178 0.99 -8.01 -22.71
CA GLU A 178 2.35 -8.48 -22.50
C GLU A 178 3.07 -8.40 -23.85
N LEU A 179 4.03 -7.51 -23.93
CA LEU A 179 4.83 -7.26 -25.12
C LEU A 179 6.05 -8.18 -25.10
N GLY A 180 6.42 -8.72 -26.24
CA GLY A 180 7.55 -9.62 -26.32
C GLY A 180 7.96 -9.92 -27.75
N VAL A 181 8.89 -10.84 -27.86
CA VAL A 181 9.54 -11.19 -29.13
C VAL A 181 9.45 -12.70 -29.39
N VAL A 182 9.61 -13.08 -30.64
CA VAL A 182 9.78 -14.48 -31.04
C VAL A 182 11.20 -14.61 -31.60
N PRO A 183 12.09 -15.46 -31.00
CA PRO A 183 13.53 -15.48 -31.35
C PRO A 183 13.81 -15.60 -32.84
N GLU A 184 13.08 -16.43 -33.58
CA GLU A 184 13.27 -16.61 -35.02
C GLU A 184 13.01 -15.33 -35.86
N ARG A 185 12.28 -14.34 -35.31
CA ARG A 185 12.03 -13.03 -35.97
C ARG A 185 13.15 -12.02 -35.73
N LEU A 186 14.06 -12.30 -34.80
CA LEU A 186 15.16 -11.43 -34.39
C LEU A 186 16.50 -11.84 -35.03
N GLU A 187 16.50 -12.75 -36.03
CA GLU A 187 17.73 -13.17 -36.72
C GLU A 187 18.41 -12.02 -37.46
N ASP A 188 17.68 -10.93 -37.78
CA ASP A 188 18.22 -9.68 -38.29
C ASP A 188 18.62 -8.75 -37.14
N GLU A 189 19.87 -8.28 -37.10
CA GLU A 189 20.34 -7.31 -36.09
C GLU A 189 19.48 -6.04 -36.04
N GLY A 190 18.85 -5.66 -37.19
CA GLY A 190 17.91 -4.54 -37.26
C GLY A 190 16.65 -4.74 -36.42
N ASN A 191 16.09 -5.96 -36.42
CA ASN A 191 14.89 -6.27 -35.67
C ASN A 191 15.18 -6.30 -34.15
N LEU A 192 16.35 -6.75 -33.74
CA LEU A 192 16.76 -6.75 -32.32
C LEU A 192 16.89 -5.31 -31.78
N GLN A 193 17.49 -4.41 -32.61
CA GLN A 193 17.60 -3.00 -32.25
C GLN A 193 16.23 -2.31 -32.22
N GLU A 194 15.36 -2.60 -33.19
CA GLU A 194 13.98 -2.10 -33.24
C GLU A 194 13.18 -2.56 -32.01
N ALA A 195 13.29 -3.84 -31.61
CA ALA A 195 12.65 -4.36 -30.41
C ALA A 195 13.15 -3.64 -29.15
N ALA A 196 14.45 -3.39 -29.02
CA ALA A 196 15.03 -2.66 -27.91
C ALA A 196 14.49 -1.23 -27.82
N GLU A 197 14.40 -0.52 -28.92
CA GLU A 197 13.87 0.85 -28.98
C GLU A 197 12.37 0.90 -28.64
N LEU A 198 11.55 0.01 -29.22
CA LEU A 198 10.10 -0.04 -28.99
C LEU A 198 9.76 -0.41 -27.53
N LEU A 199 10.52 -1.33 -26.94
CA LEU A 199 10.25 -1.80 -25.58
C LEU A 199 10.96 -0.97 -24.49
N GLY A 200 11.79 0.03 -24.87
CA GLY A 200 12.58 0.81 -23.93
C GLY A 200 13.61 -0.03 -23.17
N LEU A 201 14.11 -1.11 -23.78
CA LEU A 201 15.05 -2.06 -23.19
C LEU A 201 16.42 -1.96 -23.86
N THR A 202 17.45 -2.49 -23.21
CA THR A 202 18.75 -2.66 -23.86
C THR A 202 18.80 -3.96 -24.67
N VAL A 203 19.61 -3.99 -25.74
CA VAL A 203 19.83 -5.21 -26.51
C VAL A 203 20.35 -6.35 -25.63
N GLU A 204 21.25 -6.03 -24.71
CA GLU A 204 21.82 -6.99 -23.77
C GLU A 204 20.75 -7.62 -22.88
N SER A 205 19.77 -6.83 -22.40
CA SER A 205 18.66 -7.33 -21.57
C SER A 205 17.73 -8.27 -22.36
N ILE A 206 17.48 -7.99 -23.63
CA ILE A 206 16.72 -8.87 -24.51
C ILE A 206 17.50 -10.18 -24.74
N GLU A 207 18.79 -10.11 -25.06
CA GLU A 207 19.66 -11.28 -25.28
C GLU A 207 19.73 -12.17 -24.03
N GLU A 208 19.80 -11.56 -22.82
CA GLU A 208 19.77 -12.31 -21.55
C GLU A 208 18.46 -13.09 -21.39
N SER A 209 17.32 -12.44 -21.67
CA SER A 209 16.00 -13.07 -21.64
C SER A 209 15.88 -14.22 -22.66
N LEU A 210 16.44 -14.06 -23.85
CA LEU A 210 16.46 -15.09 -24.89
C LEU A 210 17.40 -16.27 -24.58
N SER A 211 18.36 -16.09 -23.68
CA SER A 211 19.34 -17.14 -23.28
C SER A 211 18.77 -18.15 -22.28
N GLN A 212 17.55 -17.93 -21.77
CA GLN A 212 16.92 -18.81 -20.79
C GLN A 212 16.69 -20.21 -21.36
N SER A 213 16.84 -21.25 -20.52
CA SER A 213 16.82 -22.67 -20.96
C SER A 213 15.47 -23.13 -21.53
N TRP A 214 14.39 -22.45 -21.23
CA TRP A 214 13.02 -22.76 -21.70
C TRP A 214 12.71 -22.13 -23.06
N VAL A 215 13.50 -21.16 -23.54
CA VAL A 215 13.23 -20.43 -24.77
C VAL A 215 13.44 -21.32 -26.00
N GLN A 216 12.44 -21.39 -26.87
CA GLN A 216 12.50 -22.07 -28.16
C GLN A 216 12.43 -21.05 -29.31
N PRO A 217 12.91 -21.37 -30.51
CA PRO A 217 12.96 -20.41 -31.63
C PRO A 217 11.61 -19.81 -32.05
N ASP A 218 10.55 -20.57 -31.95
CA ASP A 218 9.17 -20.19 -32.33
C ASP A 218 8.29 -19.73 -31.15
N GLN A 219 8.87 -19.68 -29.95
CA GLN A 219 8.14 -19.36 -28.73
C GLN A 219 8.11 -17.86 -28.47
N PHE A 220 6.95 -17.35 -28.03
CA PHE A 220 6.84 -15.97 -27.52
C PHE A 220 7.59 -15.81 -26.20
N VAL A 221 8.52 -14.86 -26.15
CA VAL A 221 9.29 -14.48 -24.95
C VAL A 221 8.79 -13.13 -24.47
N PRO A 222 8.11 -13.08 -23.32
CA PRO A 222 7.62 -11.82 -22.75
C PRO A 222 8.78 -10.97 -22.23
N LEU A 223 8.75 -9.67 -22.48
CA LEU A 223 9.82 -8.73 -22.12
C LEU A 223 9.33 -7.52 -21.32
N SER A 224 8.13 -7.02 -21.64
CA SER A 224 7.52 -5.87 -20.94
C SER A 224 5.98 -5.97 -20.97
N LYS A 225 5.31 -5.01 -20.36
CA LYS A 225 3.84 -4.90 -20.38
C LYS A 225 3.44 -3.50 -20.84
N ALA A 226 2.22 -3.38 -21.35
CA ALA A 226 1.64 -2.09 -21.71
C ALA A 226 0.15 -2.05 -21.35
N ALA A 227 -0.33 -0.90 -20.91
CA ALA A 227 -1.76 -0.67 -20.73
C ALA A 227 -2.45 -0.61 -22.10
N LYS A 228 -3.72 -1.05 -22.19
CA LYS A 228 -4.51 -0.89 -23.41
C LYS A 228 -4.74 0.56 -23.81
N SER A 229 -4.67 1.47 -22.86
CA SER A 229 -4.78 2.91 -23.04
C SER A 229 -3.57 3.53 -23.75
N ASP A 230 -2.42 2.84 -23.82
CA ASP A 230 -1.25 3.28 -24.58
C ASP A 230 -1.42 2.97 -26.10
N GLU A 231 -2.41 3.62 -26.70
CA GLU A 231 -2.77 3.42 -28.11
C GLU A 231 -1.57 3.72 -29.05
N GLN A 232 -0.67 4.62 -28.67
CA GLN A 232 0.49 4.98 -29.48
C GLN A 232 1.49 3.82 -29.53
N LEU A 233 1.90 3.29 -28.38
CA LEU A 233 2.84 2.17 -28.31
C LEU A 233 2.25 0.94 -29.01
N ILE A 234 0.97 0.64 -28.80
CA ILE A 234 0.31 -0.49 -29.45
C ILE A 234 0.28 -0.33 -30.97
N ALA A 235 0.02 0.89 -31.49
CA ALA A 235 0.07 1.15 -32.94
C ALA A 235 1.49 1.00 -33.54
N GLU A 236 2.52 1.36 -32.77
CA GLU A 236 3.93 1.17 -33.17
C GLU A 236 4.30 -0.32 -33.17
N VAL A 237 3.87 -1.09 -32.15
CA VAL A 237 4.06 -2.55 -32.08
C VAL A 237 3.31 -3.26 -33.23
N ASP A 238 2.07 -2.86 -33.54
CA ASP A 238 1.31 -3.40 -34.69
C ASP A 238 1.99 -3.16 -36.03
N ALA A 239 2.79 -2.13 -36.12
CA ALA A 239 3.55 -1.79 -37.35
C ALA A 239 4.92 -2.50 -37.41
N SER A 240 5.37 -3.14 -36.32
CA SER A 240 6.67 -3.82 -36.22
C SER A 240 6.58 -5.29 -36.56
N ASP A 241 7.62 -5.81 -37.21
CA ASP A 241 7.81 -7.27 -37.38
C ASP A 241 8.63 -7.89 -36.25
N ALA A 242 9.29 -7.06 -35.42
CA ALA A 242 10.21 -7.48 -34.36
C ALA A 242 9.47 -7.81 -33.03
N VAL A 243 8.46 -7.01 -32.69
CA VAL A 243 7.71 -7.12 -31.42
C VAL A 243 6.30 -7.63 -31.69
N THR A 244 5.76 -8.39 -30.78
CA THR A 244 4.36 -8.84 -30.80
C THR A 244 3.81 -8.80 -29.38
N TYR A 245 2.50 -8.97 -29.23
CA TYR A 245 1.87 -8.95 -27.91
C TYR A 245 0.79 -10.01 -27.75
N ARG A 246 0.44 -10.27 -26.52
CA ARG A 246 -0.75 -11.04 -26.11
C ARG A 246 -1.49 -10.32 -24.99
N GLU A 247 -2.80 -10.48 -24.93
CA GLU A 247 -3.58 -9.94 -23.80
C GLU A 247 -3.19 -10.65 -22.50
N THR A 248 -3.10 -9.87 -21.43
CA THR A 248 -2.84 -10.37 -20.08
C THR A 248 -3.65 -9.58 -19.05
N ALA A 249 -3.96 -10.21 -17.91
CA ALA A 249 -4.51 -9.49 -16.78
C ALA A 249 -3.46 -8.48 -16.28
N MET A 250 -3.90 -7.27 -15.97
CA MET A 250 -3.00 -6.20 -15.51
C MET A 250 -3.76 -5.24 -14.62
N ARG A 251 -3.13 -4.81 -13.51
CA ARG A 251 -3.65 -3.70 -12.71
C ARG A 251 -3.62 -2.43 -13.53
N GLU A 252 -4.68 -1.64 -13.50
CA GLU A 252 -4.81 -0.40 -14.24
C GLU A 252 -5.15 0.76 -13.30
N TYR A 253 -4.52 1.91 -13.53
CA TYR A 253 -4.73 3.16 -12.79
C TYR A 253 -5.27 4.21 -13.77
N PRO A 254 -6.61 4.31 -13.94
CA PRO A 254 -7.21 5.10 -15.02
C PRO A 254 -6.91 6.60 -14.98
N TYR A 255 -6.55 7.12 -13.80
CA TYR A 255 -6.28 8.55 -13.60
C TYR A 255 -4.78 8.90 -13.55
N GLY A 256 -3.89 7.92 -13.74
CA GLY A 256 -2.44 8.12 -13.87
C GLY A 256 -1.83 9.01 -12.79
N GLU A 257 -1.11 10.06 -13.21
CA GLU A 257 -0.32 10.94 -12.33
C GLU A 257 -1.15 11.65 -11.25
N ALA A 258 -2.43 11.97 -11.52
CA ALA A 258 -3.29 12.68 -10.57
C ALA A 258 -3.55 11.89 -9.28
N PHE A 259 -3.40 10.56 -9.33
CA PHE A 259 -3.63 9.66 -8.21
C PHE A 259 -2.39 8.88 -7.77
N GLY A 260 -1.28 8.93 -8.50
CA GLY A 260 -0.11 8.10 -8.28
C GLY A 260 0.41 8.11 -6.84
N HIS A 261 0.44 9.26 -6.18
CA HIS A 261 0.86 9.36 -4.78
C HIS A 261 -0.17 8.82 -3.79
N LEU A 262 -1.45 8.87 -4.11
CA LEU A 262 -2.54 8.41 -3.24
C LEU A 262 -2.76 6.90 -3.39
N THR A 263 -3.03 6.43 -4.60
CA THR A 263 -3.22 5.00 -4.86
C THR A 263 -1.93 4.22 -4.66
N GLY A 264 -0.80 4.79 -5.06
CA GLY A 264 0.45 4.06 -5.19
C GLY A 264 0.39 3.10 -6.37
N TYR A 265 1.18 2.03 -6.29
CA TYR A 265 1.27 0.99 -7.31
C TYR A 265 1.66 -0.36 -6.69
N ILE A 266 1.42 -1.44 -7.44
CA ILE A 266 1.86 -2.79 -7.11
C ILE A 266 3.12 -3.17 -7.90
N GLY A 267 3.88 -4.12 -7.41
CA GLY A 267 5.07 -4.64 -8.09
C GLY A 267 5.43 -6.04 -7.59
N SER A 268 6.31 -6.74 -8.31
CA SER A 268 6.68 -8.12 -7.98
C SER A 268 7.24 -8.24 -6.56
N ILE A 269 6.85 -9.29 -5.84
CA ILE A 269 7.39 -9.62 -4.52
C ILE A 269 8.90 -9.88 -4.62
N THR A 270 9.68 -9.40 -3.65
CA THR A 270 11.12 -9.71 -3.60
C THR A 270 11.37 -11.02 -2.86
N ALA A 271 12.54 -11.63 -3.07
CA ALA A 271 12.91 -12.86 -2.35
C ALA A 271 12.88 -12.68 -0.82
N GLU A 272 13.32 -11.52 -0.31
CA GLU A 272 13.27 -11.19 1.12
C GLU A 272 11.82 -11.09 1.64
N GLN A 273 10.94 -10.42 0.89
CA GLN A 273 9.52 -10.33 1.23
C GLN A 273 8.81 -11.69 1.14
N LEU A 274 9.20 -12.53 0.18
CA LEU A 274 8.65 -13.87 0.06
C LEU A 274 9.00 -14.74 1.27
N GLU A 275 10.26 -14.65 1.78
CA GLU A 275 10.64 -15.37 3.00
C GLU A 275 9.77 -14.99 4.21
N GLU A 276 9.33 -13.71 4.30
CA GLU A 276 8.48 -13.21 5.38
C GLU A 276 7.00 -13.58 5.18
N LEU A 277 6.51 -13.52 3.93
CA LEU A 277 5.08 -13.60 3.60
C LEU A 277 4.64 -14.97 3.06
N GLN A 278 5.57 -15.90 2.80
CA GLN A 278 5.23 -17.23 2.29
C GLN A 278 4.26 -18.00 3.21
N SER A 279 4.40 -17.81 4.54
CA SER A 279 3.49 -18.42 5.51
C SER A 279 2.09 -17.80 5.51
N GLU A 280 1.92 -16.63 4.87
CA GLU A 280 0.65 -15.91 4.70
C GLU A 280 0.00 -16.20 3.32
N GLY A 281 0.57 -17.14 2.55
CA GLY A 281 0.00 -17.59 1.28
C GLY A 281 0.54 -16.89 0.03
N TYR A 282 1.58 -16.02 0.17
CA TYR A 282 2.19 -15.37 -0.98
C TYR A 282 3.11 -16.31 -1.77
N GLY A 283 3.02 -16.23 -3.09
CA GLY A 283 3.85 -16.96 -4.04
C GLY A 283 4.92 -16.08 -4.69
N ALA A 284 5.92 -16.72 -5.30
CA ALA A 284 7.06 -16.03 -5.93
C ALA A 284 6.66 -15.10 -7.11
N ASN A 285 5.48 -15.28 -7.68
CA ASN A 285 4.98 -14.50 -8.81
C ASN A 285 3.94 -13.44 -8.40
N ASP A 286 3.66 -13.31 -7.10
CA ASP A 286 2.65 -12.37 -6.63
C ASP A 286 3.11 -10.92 -6.78
N LEU A 287 2.12 -10.05 -6.97
CA LEU A 287 2.28 -8.61 -6.99
C LEU A 287 1.80 -8.06 -5.65
N ILE A 288 2.62 -7.25 -5.00
CA ILE A 288 2.29 -6.62 -3.72
C ILE A 288 2.31 -5.10 -3.83
N GLY A 289 1.56 -4.42 -2.97
CA GLY A 289 1.57 -2.97 -2.87
C GLY A 289 2.94 -2.42 -2.48
N ARG A 290 3.45 -1.49 -3.30
CA ARG A 290 4.76 -0.85 -3.11
C ARG A 290 4.66 0.49 -2.43
N GLN A 291 3.59 1.23 -2.69
CA GLN A 291 3.37 2.59 -2.19
C GLN A 291 1.87 2.86 -2.04
N GLY A 292 1.51 3.96 -1.37
CA GLY A 292 0.15 4.47 -1.28
C GLY A 292 -0.84 3.53 -0.59
N ILE A 293 -2.08 3.58 -1.03
CA ILE A 293 -3.19 2.75 -0.53
C ILE A 293 -2.95 1.28 -0.88
N GLU A 294 -2.41 0.99 -2.06
CA GLU A 294 -2.04 -0.36 -2.48
C GLU A 294 -1.17 -1.08 -1.44
N ARG A 295 -0.15 -0.38 -0.90
CA ARG A 295 0.72 -0.94 0.15
C ARG A 295 0.04 -0.95 1.52
N ARG A 296 -0.72 0.10 1.84
CA ARG A 296 -1.29 0.25 3.17
C ARG A 296 -2.38 -0.77 3.46
N LEU A 297 -3.16 -1.12 2.44
CA LEU A 297 -4.27 -2.05 2.53
C LEU A 297 -3.96 -3.39 1.86
N GLU A 298 -2.68 -3.78 1.79
CA GLU A 298 -2.25 -5.02 1.15
C GLU A 298 -3.03 -6.24 1.63
N GLU A 299 -3.19 -6.42 2.94
CA GLU A 299 -3.93 -7.53 3.54
C GLU A 299 -5.41 -7.58 3.11
N ARG A 300 -6.05 -6.42 2.89
CA ARG A 300 -7.44 -6.37 2.43
C ARG A 300 -7.56 -6.59 0.93
N LEU A 301 -6.60 -6.03 0.18
CA LEU A 301 -6.64 -6.01 -1.29
C LEU A 301 -6.14 -7.31 -1.93
N HIS A 302 -5.17 -8.02 -1.31
CA HIS A 302 -4.51 -9.18 -1.93
C HIS A 302 -5.45 -10.37 -2.12
N GLY A 303 -6.31 -10.66 -1.13
CA GLY A 303 -7.11 -11.88 -1.10
C GLY A 303 -6.27 -13.13 -0.77
N ASP A 304 -6.89 -14.29 -0.82
CA ASP A 304 -6.23 -15.57 -0.53
C ASP A 304 -6.07 -16.37 -1.83
N ASN A 305 -4.84 -16.73 -2.18
CA ASN A 305 -4.54 -17.52 -3.36
C ASN A 305 -5.16 -18.92 -3.26
N GLY A 306 -5.68 -19.41 -4.36
CA GLY A 306 -6.12 -20.80 -4.52
C GLY A 306 -4.92 -21.74 -4.67
N VAL A 307 -5.11 -23.00 -4.29
CA VAL A 307 -4.07 -24.02 -4.41
C VAL A 307 -4.68 -25.31 -4.97
N ARG A 308 -4.06 -25.86 -5.99
CA ARG A 308 -4.40 -27.15 -6.57
C ARG A 308 -3.27 -28.15 -6.38
N LEU A 309 -3.57 -29.26 -5.74
CA LEU A 309 -2.67 -30.39 -5.59
C LEU A 309 -3.05 -31.46 -6.61
N MET A 310 -2.12 -31.82 -7.48
CA MET A 310 -2.38 -32.74 -8.60
C MET A 310 -1.27 -33.77 -8.76
N ILE A 311 -1.63 -34.94 -9.30
CA ILE A 311 -0.66 -35.87 -9.88
C ILE A 311 -0.54 -35.59 -11.38
N GLN A 312 0.67 -35.22 -11.80
CA GLN A 312 1.02 -35.11 -13.21
C GLN A 312 1.45 -36.46 -13.72
N LYS A 313 0.61 -37.09 -14.58
CA LYS A 313 0.88 -38.40 -15.14
C LYS A 313 1.99 -38.36 -16.18
N GLN A 314 2.96 -39.27 -16.06
CA GLN A 314 4.02 -39.43 -17.07
C GLN A 314 3.52 -40.07 -18.37
N ALA A 315 2.44 -40.87 -18.33
CA ALA A 315 1.91 -41.55 -19.48
C ALA A 315 1.30 -40.59 -20.50
N GLU A 316 1.74 -40.63 -21.76
CA GLU A 316 1.21 -39.81 -22.86
C GLU A 316 -0.31 -40.02 -23.04
N GLY A 317 -1.04 -38.88 -23.06
CA GLY A 317 -2.50 -38.89 -23.31
C GLY A 317 -3.36 -39.14 -22.08
N VAL A 318 -2.78 -39.31 -20.91
CA VAL A 318 -3.47 -39.38 -19.63
C VAL A 318 -3.48 -37.98 -19.00
N GLY A 319 -4.65 -37.48 -18.62
CA GLY A 319 -4.78 -36.17 -17.94
C GLY A 319 -4.26 -36.23 -16.51
N ASN A 320 -3.95 -35.09 -15.94
CA ASN A 320 -3.57 -34.93 -14.53
C ASN A 320 -4.73 -35.33 -13.61
N VAL A 321 -4.42 -35.86 -12.43
CA VAL A 321 -5.42 -36.24 -11.41
C VAL A 321 -5.43 -35.18 -10.32
N LEU A 322 -6.57 -34.56 -10.05
CA LEU A 322 -6.76 -33.62 -8.95
C LEU A 322 -6.90 -34.42 -7.64
N LEU A 323 -6.08 -34.07 -6.64
CA LEU A 323 -6.12 -34.67 -5.30
C LEU A 323 -6.89 -33.78 -4.31
N ALA A 324 -6.59 -32.52 -4.31
CA ALA A 324 -7.26 -31.52 -3.47
C ALA A 324 -7.21 -30.13 -4.14
N GLU A 325 -8.16 -29.28 -3.80
CA GLU A 325 -8.28 -27.93 -4.33
C GLU A 325 -8.85 -27.00 -3.28
N GLN A 326 -8.18 -25.86 -3.10
CA GLN A 326 -8.71 -24.69 -2.41
C GLN A 326 -8.94 -23.61 -3.45
N GLU A 327 -10.17 -23.18 -3.63
CA GLU A 327 -10.51 -22.09 -4.55
C GLU A 327 -9.95 -20.76 -4.03
N PRO A 328 -9.47 -19.86 -4.90
CA PRO A 328 -9.01 -18.55 -4.50
C PRO A 328 -10.16 -17.70 -3.92
N THR A 329 -9.85 -16.88 -2.93
CA THR A 329 -10.79 -15.89 -2.38
C THR A 329 -10.34 -14.49 -2.79
N ALA A 330 -11.18 -13.77 -3.54
CA ALA A 330 -10.85 -12.40 -3.97
C ALA A 330 -10.64 -11.45 -2.78
N GLY A 331 -9.74 -10.47 -2.98
CA GLY A 331 -9.56 -9.39 -2.03
C GLY A 331 -10.77 -8.47 -1.93
N GLU A 332 -10.82 -7.68 -0.87
CA GLU A 332 -11.90 -6.71 -0.65
C GLU A 332 -11.71 -5.46 -1.51
N ASP A 333 -12.79 -5.01 -2.16
CA ASP A 333 -12.83 -3.68 -2.77
C ASP A 333 -12.83 -2.59 -1.68
N VAL A 334 -12.11 -1.50 -1.94
CA VAL A 334 -12.00 -0.37 -1.01
C VAL A 334 -12.54 0.89 -1.68
N GLU A 335 -13.61 1.46 -1.10
CA GLU A 335 -14.17 2.73 -1.52
C GLU A 335 -13.57 3.88 -0.68
N LEU A 336 -13.09 4.93 -1.37
CA LEU A 336 -12.55 6.14 -0.75
C LEU A 336 -13.61 7.23 -0.65
N THR A 337 -13.37 8.21 0.22
CA THR A 337 -14.15 9.46 0.27
C THR A 337 -13.78 10.44 -0.85
N ILE A 338 -12.69 10.16 -1.57
CA ILE A 338 -12.16 10.98 -2.67
C ILE A 338 -13.16 11.09 -3.81
N ASP A 339 -13.34 12.29 -4.34
CA ASP A 339 -14.06 12.57 -5.58
C ASP A 339 -13.05 12.65 -6.73
N ALA A 340 -13.08 11.67 -7.64
CA ALA A 340 -12.13 11.57 -8.73
C ALA A 340 -12.19 12.77 -9.70
N GLU A 341 -13.36 13.37 -9.88
CA GLU A 341 -13.53 14.54 -10.74
C GLU A 341 -12.93 15.78 -10.10
N LEU A 342 -13.14 15.97 -8.77
CA LEU A 342 -12.52 17.08 -8.05
C LEU A 342 -10.98 16.91 -7.98
N GLN A 343 -10.49 15.73 -7.65
CA GLN A 343 -9.05 15.43 -7.62
C GLN A 343 -8.39 15.74 -8.97
N THR A 344 -8.99 15.25 -10.06
CA THR A 344 -8.47 15.49 -11.41
C THR A 344 -8.52 16.96 -11.78
N ALA A 345 -9.65 17.66 -11.51
CA ALA A 345 -9.77 19.09 -11.80
C ALA A 345 -8.71 19.92 -11.04
N VAL A 346 -8.44 19.58 -9.78
CA VAL A 346 -7.41 20.25 -8.98
C VAL A 346 -6.02 19.94 -9.51
N TYR A 347 -5.69 18.66 -9.79
CA TYR A 347 -4.40 18.27 -10.34
C TYR A 347 -4.10 18.94 -11.69
N ASP A 348 -5.04 18.87 -12.61
CA ASP A 348 -4.92 19.49 -13.95
C ASP A 348 -4.74 21.01 -13.87
N SER A 349 -5.46 21.65 -12.94
CA SER A 349 -5.32 23.11 -12.76
C SER A 349 -3.92 23.52 -12.34
N MET A 350 -3.15 22.67 -11.64
CA MET A 350 -1.78 22.96 -11.21
C MET A 350 -0.77 22.91 -12.35
N GLN A 351 -1.12 22.37 -13.52
CA GLN A 351 -0.32 22.39 -14.75
C GLN A 351 1.13 21.87 -14.60
N GLY A 352 1.34 20.90 -13.69
CA GLY A 352 2.65 20.33 -13.40
C GLY A 352 3.54 21.18 -12.50
N GLU A 353 3.05 22.30 -12.00
CA GLU A 353 3.78 23.10 -10.99
C GLU A 353 4.00 22.27 -9.70
N PRO A 354 5.19 22.40 -9.06
CA PRO A 354 5.46 21.69 -7.83
C PRO A 354 4.62 22.25 -6.69
N GLY A 355 3.78 21.39 -6.11
CA GLY A 355 2.85 21.82 -5.07
C GLY A 355 1.99 20.70 -4.53
N THR A 356 1.06 21.08 -3.66
CA THR A 356 0.11 20.15 -3.02
C THR A 356 -1.24 20.81 -2.81
N ALA A 357 -2.29 20.00 -2.79
CA ALA A 357 -3.62 20.46 -2.43
C ALA A 357 -4.39 19.39 -1.64
N ALA A 358 -5.33 19.84 -0.82
CA ALA A 358 -6.30 19.00 -0.14
C ALA A 358 -7.67 19.67 -0.14
N ALA A 359 -8.72 18.86 -0.34
CA ALA A 359 -10.10 19.31 -0.22
C ALA A 359 -10.81 18.48 0.86
N VAL A 360 -11.58 19.18 1.75
CA VAL A 360 -12.35 18.55 2.81
C VAL A 360 -13.80 19.04 2.79
N SER A 361 -14.72 18.15 3.15
CA SER A 361 -16.12 18.50 3.37
C SER A 361 -16.31 19.12 4.75
N PRO A 362 -16.78 20.38 4.87
CA PRO A 362 -17.04 21.00 6.17
C PRO A 362 -18.26 20.40 6.87
N GLU A 363 -19.05 19.57 6.21
CA GLU A 363 -20.25 18.93 6.77
C GLU A 363 -19.90 17.73 7.66
N ASN A 364 -18.86 16.96 7.29
CA ASN A 364 -18.59 15.66 7.91
C ASN A 364 -17.13 15.23 7.93
N GLY A 365 -16.19 16.08 7.50
CA GLY A 365 -14.73 15.80 7.52
C GLY A 365 -14.24 14.85 6.41
N GLU A 366 -15.08 14.47 5.42
CA GLU A 366 -14.61 13.65 4.30
C GLU A 366 -13.48 14.36 3.53
N THR A 367 -12.38 13.65 3.30
CA THR A 367 -11.31 14.10 2.40
C THR A 367 -11.73 13.83 0.97
N LEU A 368 -12.00 14.89 0.20
CA LEU A 368 -12.51 14.81 -1.15
C LEU A 368 -11.43 14.84 -2.23
N ALA A 369 -10.27 15.41 -1.90
CA ALA A 369 -9.08 15.41 -2.76
C ALA A 369 -7.80 15.50 -1.92
N LEU A 370 -6.73 14.84 -2.39
CA LEU A 370 -5.42 14.87 -1.75
C LEU A 370 -4.33 14.70 -2.80
N ILE A 371 -3.63 15.79 -3.14
CA ILE A 371 -2.81 15.92 -4.35
C ILE A 371 -1.35 16.24 -4.01
N SER A 372 -0.45 15.62 -4.75
CA SER A 372 0.96 15.97 -4.85
C SER A 372 1.31 16.17 -6.33
N SER A 373 1.82 17.34 -6.71
CA SER A 373 2.18 17.71 -8.09
C SER A 373 3.66 18.12 -8.16
N PRO A 374 4.40 17.80 -9.26
CA PRO A 374 3.99 16.83 -10.27
C PRO A 374 3.84 15.44 -9.67
N GLY A 375 3.02 14.59 -10.29
CA GLY A 375 2.85 13.20 -9.94
C GLY A 375 3.76 12.27 -10.74
N PHE A 376 3.55 10.99 -10.55
CA PHE A 376 4.08 9.92 -11.40
C PHE A 376 2.94 9.02 -11.85
N ASP A 377 3.04 8.41 -13.02
CA ASP A 377 2.04 7.45 -13.49
C ASP A 377 2.31 6.05 -12.92
N PRO A 378 1.42 5.50 -12.08
CA PRO A 378 1.54 4.12 -11.56
C PRO A 378 1.59 3.06 -12.66
N ASN A 379 0.97 3.30 -13.81
CA ASN A 379 0.97 2.37 -14.93
C ASN A 379 2.38 2.12 -15.49
N GLU A 380 3.27 3.12 -15.45
CA GLU A 380 4.67 2.93 -15.88
C GLU A 380 5.39 1.88 -15.01
N PHE A 381 5.11 1.84 -13.68
CA PHE A 381 5.70 0.87 -12.77
C PHE A 381 5.21 -0.55 -13.04
N ILE A 382 3.91 -0.72 -13.34
CA ILE A 382 3.32 -2.02 -13.68
C ILE A 382 3.81 -2.54 -15.02
N ALA A 383 4.02 -1.63 -15.97
CA ALA A 383 4.53 -1.97 -17.30
C ALA A 383 6.01 -2.45 -17.26
N GLY A 384 6.71 -2.23 -16.16
CA GLY A 384 8.12 -2.57 -16.03
C GLY A 384 9.02 -1.38 -16.37
N MET A 385 8.90 -0.30 -15.61
CA MET A 385 9.69 0.93 -15.77
C MET A 385 11.18 0.63 -15.94
N SER A 386 11.81 1.19 -16.96
CA SER A 386 13.24 1.07 -17.17
C SER A 386 14.06 1.79 -16.08
N GLY A 387 15.28 1.30 -15.80
CA GLY A 387 16.17 1.97 -14.85
C GLY A 387 16.54 3.40 -15.26
N GLU A 388 16.57 3.70 -16.57
CA GLU A 388 16.79 5.05 -17.11
C GLU A 388 15.60 5.97 -16.76
N ARG A 389 14.36 5.51 -17.00
CA ARG A 389 13.15 6.28 -16.67
C ARG A 389 13.02 6.52 -15.17
N TYR A 390 13.33 5.52 -14.33
CA TYR A 390 13.36 5.69 -12.89
C TYR A 390 14.41 6.72 -12.45
N THR A 391 15.58 6.73 -13.11
CA THR A 391 16.63 7.71 -12.84
C THR A 391 16.17 9.12 -13.23
N GLU A 392 15.53 9.28 -14.39
CA GLU A 392 14.93 10.56 -14.79
C GLU A 392 13.97 11.10 -13.74
N LEU A 393 13.00 10.28 -13.27
CA LEU A 393 12.05 10.68 -12.24
C LEU A 393 12.72 11.00 -10.89
N SER A 394 13.75 10.24 -10.51
CA SER A 394 14.43 10.42 -9.23
C SER A 394 15.42 11.60 -9.20
N GLU A 395 15.94 12.00 -10.34
CA GLU A 395 16.86 13.13 -10.49
C GLU A 395 16.17 14.42 -10.99
N ASP A 396 14.86 14.35 -11.27
CA ASP A 396 14.07 15.52 -11.66
C ASP A 396 14.05 16.56 -10.54
N GLN A 397 14.36 17.81 -10.88
CA GLN A 397 14.41 18.94 -9.93
C GLN A 397 13.05 19.24 -9.30
N LEU A 398 11.94 18.88 -9.96
CA LEU A 398 10.59 19.02 -9.44
C LEU A 398 10.17 17.88 -8.48
N ASN A 399 11.05 16.89 -8.30
CA ASN A 399 10.84 15.75 -7.38
C ASN A 399 9.46 15.08 -7.50
N PRO A 400 9.09 14.51 -8.67
CA PRO A 400 7.77 13.92 -8.90
C PRO A 400 7.48 12.70 -8.01
N LEU A 401 8.50 12.08 -7.40
CA LEU A 401 8.33 10.98 -6.45
C LEU A 401 8.11 11.42 -5.00
N PHE A 402 8.21 12.72 -4.71
CA PHE A 402 8.03 13.24 -3.35
C PHE A 402 6.54 13.48 -3.02
N THR A 403 6.05 12.79 -1.99
CA THR A 403 4.66 12.92 -1.53
C THR A 403 4.46 14.21 -0.73
N ARG A 404 4.16 15.30 -1.42
CA ARG A 404 4.04 16.65 -0.85
C ARG A 404 2.91 16.80 0.15
N PHE A 405 1.78 16.14 -0.03
CA PHE A 405 0.68 16.21 0.91
C PHE A 405 1.00 15.58 2.28
N ALA A 406 1.99 14.69 2.34
CA ALA A 406 2.43 14.12 3.63
C ALA A 406 3.30 15.07 4.44
N ALA A 407 3.94 16.04 3.81
CA ALA A 407 4.82 17.01 4.44
C ALA A 407 4.07 18.21 5.04
N ARG A 408 4.78 19.08 5.71
CA ARG A 408 4.25 20.31 6.33
C ARG A 408 5.04 21.54 5.90
N TYR A 409 4.36 22.65 5.77
CA TYR A 409 4.88 23.90 5.21
C TYR A 409 4.47 25.10 6.07
N ALA A 410 5.23 26.19 6.03
CA ALA A 410 4.81 27.43 6.70
C ALA A 410 3.54 27.97 6.00
N PRO A 411 2.41 28.12 6.72
CA PRO A 411 1.13 28.44 6.07
C PRO A 411 1.00 29.88 5.60
N GLY A 412 1.89 30.75 6.06
CA GLY A 412 1.82 32.17 5.79
C GLY A 412 0.48 32.78 6.20
N SER A 413 0.04 33.80 5.48
CA SER A 413 -1.18 34.55 5.80
C SER A 413 -2.49 33.75 5.75
N THR A 414 -2.49 32.48 5.34
CA THR A 414 -3.70 31.65 5.41
C THR A 414 -4.10 31.31 6.84
N ILE A 415 -3.21 31.44 7.83
CA ILE A 415 -3.53 31.24 9.25
C ILE A 415 -4.27 32.43 9.89
N LYS A 416 -4.27 33.60 9.25
CA LYS A 416 -4.84 34.83 9.82
C LYS A 416 -6.32 34.72 10.20
N PRO A 417 -7.20 34.07 9.44
CA PRO A 417 -8.58 33.83 9.88
C PRO A 417 -8.66 33.05 11.18
N VAL A 418 -7.79 32.03 11.36
CA VAL A 418 -7.70 31.26 12.61
C VAL A 418 -7.22 32.12 13.77
N THR A 419 -6.17 32.92 13.56
CA THR A 419 -5.66 33.88 14.57
C THR A 419 -6.74 34.90 14.96
N ALA A 420 -7.52 35.38 14.00
CA ALA A 420 -8.64 36.31 14.26
C ALA A 420 -9.75 35.62 15.06
N ALA A 421 -10.11 34.38 14.72
CA ALA A 421 -11.10 33.59 15.44
C ALA A 421 -10.70 33.43 16.93
N ILE A 422 -9.46 33.03 17.18
CA ILE A 422 -8.92 32.89 18.54
C ILE A 422 -9.04 34.22 19.31
N GLY A 423 -8.63 35.33 18.68
CA GLY A 423 -8.69 36.66 19.32
C GLY A 423 -10.11 37.15 19.60
N MET A 424 -11.05 36.88 18.69
CA MET A 424 -12.46 37.25 18.87
C MET A 424 -13.13 36.41 19.97
N GLU A 425 -12.90 35.11 20.01
CA GLU A 425 -13.46 34.23 21.05
C GLU A 425 -12.84 34.49 22.44
N ALA A 426 -11.55 34.85 22.50
CA ALA A 426 -10.91 35.28 23.72
C ALA A 426 -11.35 36.71 24.16
N GLY A 427 -12.09 37.46 23.32
CA GLY A 427 -12.51 38.83 23.58
C GLY A 427 -11.37 39.85 23.57
N THR A 428 -10.22 39.51 22.99
CA THR A 428 -9.05 40.38 22.84
C THR A 428 -9.02 41.15 21.53
N LEU A 429 -9.77 40.67 20.53
CA LEU A 429 -9.93 41.29 19.22
C LEU A 429 -11.40 41.67 18.98
N ASP A 430 -11.63 42.98 18.82
CA ASP A 430 -12.92 43.52 18.35
C ASP A 430 -12.80 43.74 16.84
N PRO A 431 -13.59 43.02 15.98
CA PRO A 431 -13.45 43.14 14.53
C PRO A 431 -13.76 44.54 13.98
N ALA A 432 -14.54 45.34 14.69
CA ALA A 432 -14.88 46.70 14.30
C ALA A 432 -13.85 47.74 14.75
N GLN A 433 -12.94 47.35 15.64
CA GLN A 433 -11.93 48.29 16.16
C GLN A 433 -10.77 48.44 15.14
N GLY A 434 -10.66 49.62 14.56
CA GLY A 434 -9.55 49.94 13.65
C GLY A 434 -8.29 50.39 14.37
N LEU A 435 -7.14 49.98 13.86
CA LEU A 435 -5.81 50.41 14.29
C LEU A 435 -5.22 51.41 13.28
N GLU A 436 -4.58 52.49 13.81
CA GLU A 436 -3.76 53.37 12.97
C GLU A 436 -2.40 52.69 12.71
N ILE A 437 -2.17 52.32 11.45
CA ILE A 437 -0.95 51.65 10.99
C ILE A 437 -0.32 52.52 9.88
N ASN A 438 0.81 53.12 10.17
CA ASN A 438 1.49 54.01 9.23
C ASN A 438 2.87 53.44 8.82
N GLY A 439 3.17 53.56 7.54
CA GLY A 439 4.43 53.06 6.98
C GLY A 439 4.41 51.56 6.63
N GLN A 440 5.53 51.13 6.08
CA GLN A 440 5.71 49.72 5.62
C GLN A 440 6.14 48.76 6.72
N THR A 441 6.83 49.29 7.76
CA THR A 441 7.38 48.48 8.84
C THR A 441 6.94 48.99 10.19
N TRP A 442 6.84 48.08 11.16
CA TRP A 442 6.49 48.40 12.54
C TRP A 442 7.39 47.63 13.52
N GLN A 443 7.62 48.23 14.67
CA GLN A 443 8.34 47.67 15.80
C GLN A 443 7.65 48.11 17.07
N LYS A 444 7.46 47.21 18.04
CA LYS A 444 6.83 47.55 19.32
C LYS A 444 7.62 48.62 20.07
N ASP A 445 8.91 48.39 20.29
CA ASP A 445 9.84 49.30 20.92
C ASP A 445 11.30 48.88 20.71
N SER A 446 12.26 49.55 21.34
CA SER A 446 13.68 49.28 21.17
C SER A 446 14.17 47.94 21.73
N SER A 447 13.36 47.22 22.53
CA SER A 447 13.71 45.90 23.05
C SER A 447 13.79 44.85 21.94
N TRP A 448 13.10 45.07 20.82
CA TRP A 448 13.12 44.22 19.63
C TRP A 448 14.40 44.34 18.79
N GLY A 449 15.33 45.27 19.14
CA GLY A 449 16.59 45.47 18.41
C GLY A 449 16.37 45.83 16.93
N SER A 450 16.82 44.99 16.00
CA SER A 450 16.65 45.21 14.57
C SER A 450 15.39 44.55 14.00
N TYR A 451 14.70 43.71 14.77
CA TYR A 451 13.50 43.03 14.29
C TYR A 451 12.36 44.00 14.00
N ARG A 452 11.71 43.81 12.87
CA ARG A 452 10.57 44.63 12.38
C ARG A 452 9.56 43.71 11.71
N VAL A 453 8.29 43.93 11.96
CA VAL A 453 7.21 43.38 11.16
C VAL A 453 6.98 44.28 9.96
N SER A 454 6.94 43.71 8.76
CA SER A 454 6.64 44.41 7.52
C SER A 454 5.28 44.00 6.96
N ARG A 455 4.64 44.92 6.23
CA ARG A 455 3.41 44.63 5.45
C ARG A 455 3.67 44.88 3.97
N LEU A 456 2.95 44.12 3.12
CA LEU A 456 3.11 44.27 1.68
C LEU A 456 2.40 45.46 1.09
N HIS A 457 1.28 45.89 1.71
CA HIS A 457 0.37 46.93 1.22
C HIS A 457 0.33 48.16 2.17
N PRO A 458 1.37 49.00 2.15
CA PRO A 458 1.41 50.21 3.00
C PRO A 458 0.39 51.29 2.58
N GLU A 459 -0.21 51.16 1.39
CA GLU A 459 -1.26 52.03 0.86
C GLU A 459 -2.65 51.73 1.45
N ALA A 460 -2.83 50.64 2.19
CA ALA A 460 -4.10 50.27 2.82
C ALA A 460 -4.69 51.42 3.64
N PRO A 461 -5.97 51.80 3.44
CA PRO A 461 -6.58 52.95 4.04
C PRO A 461 -6.80 52.78 5.56
N ASN A 462 -6.31 53.73 6.35
CA ASN A 462 -6.52 53.76 7.79
C ASN A 462 -7.96 54.22 8.17
N PRO A 463 -8.46 53.81 9.35
CA PRO A 463 -7.89 52.83 10.25
C PRO A 463 -8.02 51.42 9.71
N ILE A 464 -7.09 50.49 10.02
CA ILE A 464 -7.13 49.08 9.66
C ILE A 464 -7.97 48.35 10.70
N ASP A 465 -9.18 47.91 10.34
CA ASP A 465 -10.04 46.96 11.06
C ASP A 465 -9.78 45.52 10.59
N LEU A 466 -10.45 44.53 11.17
CA LEU A 466 -10.23 43.11 10.82
C LEU A 466 -10.48 42.84 9.34
N ASN A 467 -11.58 43.38 8.77
CA ASN A 467 -11.88 43.21 7.34
C ASN A 467 -10.74 43.72 6.46
N ARG A 468 -10.28 44.94 6.69
CA ARG A 468 -9.13 45.51 5.94
C ARG A 468 -7.84 44.76 6.19
N ALA A 469 -7.63 44.27 7.42
CA ALA A 469 -6.44 43.47 7.75
C ALA A 469 -6.40 42.15 6.98
N LEU A 470 -7.56 41.52 6.72
CA LEU A 470 -7.66 40.33 5.90
C LEU A 470 -7.55 40.65 4.40
N VAL A 471 -8.27 41.68 3.92
CA VAL A 471 -8.28 42.14 2.51
C VAL A 471 -6.88 42.54 2.04
N TYR A 472 -6.15 43.35 2.84
CA TYR A 472 -4.78 43.79 2.53
C TYR A 472 -3.70 42.89 3.11
N SER A 473 -4.08 41.78 3.75
CA SER A 473 -3.18 40.83 4.39
C SER A 473 -2.15 41.48 5.33
N ASP A 474 -2.58 42.40 6.22
CA ASP A 474 -1.72 43.25 7.02
C ASP A 474 -1.07 42.51 8.20
N ASN A 475 0.22 42.21 8.10
CA ASN A 475 0.97 41.50 9.14
C ASN A 475 1.10 42.35 10.43
N ILE A 476 1.17 43.69 10.31
CA ILE A 476 1.33 44.56 11.46
C ILE A 476 0.08 44.57 12.34
N TYR A 477 -1.10 44.49 11.70
CA TYR A 477 -2.37 44.34 12.43
C TYR A 477 -2.35 43.05 13.26
N PHE A 478 -2.07 41.91 12.65
CA PHE A 478 -2.07 40.61 13.33
C PHE A 478 -0.97 40.51 14.40
N ALA A 479 0.24 41.03 14.16
CA ALA A 479 1.31 41.11 15.16
C ALA A 479 0.88 41.91 16.41
N ARG A 480 0.22 43.07 16.22
CA ARG A 480 -0.27 43.86 17.33
C ARG A 480 -1.40 43.16 18.09
N GLN A 481 -2.35 42.58 17.39
CA GLN A 481 -3.44 41.80 18.02
C GLN A 481 -2.89 40.60 18.82
N ALA A 482 -1.88 39.87 18.30
CA ALA A 482 -1.26 38.77 19.04
C ALA A 482 -0.51 39.21 20.30
N LEU A 483 0.15 40.39 20.26
CA LEU A 483 0.78 40.96 21.45
C LEU A 483 -0.26 41.38 22.51
N ASP A 484 -1.42 41.87 22.09
CA ASP A 484 -2.53 42.24 22.99
C ASP A 484 -3.23 40.96 23.51
N MET A 485 -3.32 39.90 22.69
CA MET A 485 -3.85 38.56 23.04
C MET A 485 -2.96 37.86 24.07
N GLY A 486 -1.65 37.92 23.87
CA GLY A 486 -0.65 37.23 24.68
C GLY A 486 -0.31 35.84 24.22
N THR A 487 0.86 35.37 24.62
CA THR A 487 1.45 34.10 24.18
C THR A 487 0.60 32.91 24.52
N ASP A 488 0.15 32.82 25.78
CA ASP A 488 -0.60 31.65 26.27
C ASP A 488 -1.94 31.50 25.50
N THR A 489 -2.65 32.62 25.30
CA THR A 489 -3.95 32.59 24.57
C THR A 489 -3.79 32.14 23.12
N LEU A 490 -2.72 32.57 22.42
CA LEU A 490 -2.48 32.14 21.04
C LEU A 490 -2.09 30.68 20.97
N ILE A 491 -1.21 30.20 21.88
CA ILE A 491 -0.81 28.78 21.94
C ILE A 491 -2.01 27.89 22.26
N ASP A 492 -2.78 28.23 23.30
CA ASP A 492 -3.97 27.44 23.69
C ASP A 492 -4.99 27.42 22.56
N GLY A 493 -5.21 28.56 21.91
CA GLY A 493 -6.11 28.65 20.76
C GLY A 493 -5.63 27.79 19.57
N LEU A 494 -4.38 27.89 19.15
CA LEU A 494 -3.84 27.06 18.07
C LEU A 494 -3.86 25.56 18.43
N THR A 495 -3.60 25.21 19.69
CA THR A 495 -3.74 23.82 20.17
C THR A 495 -5.19 23.36 20.09
N SER A 496 -6.16 24.20 20.40
CA SER A 496 -7.59 23.89 20.22
C SER A 496 -7.97 23.64 18.77
N TYR A 497 -7.25 24.23 17.81
CA TYR A 497 -7.37 23.95 16.37
C TYR A 497 -6.55 22.72 15.94
N GLY A 498 -5.86 22.00 16.86
CA GLY A 498 -5.12 20.77 16.58
C GLY A 498 -3.63 20.92 16.27
N PHE A 499 -3.06 22.16 16.33
CA PHE A 499 -1.62 22.33 16.16
C PHE A 499 -0.84 21.71 17.32
N GLY A 500 0.18 20.91 16.98
CA GLY A 500 0.99 20.18 17.95
C GLY A 500 0.46 18.77 18.24
N GLU A 501 -0.67 18.38 17.64
CA GLU A 501 -1.26 17.05 17.73
C GLU A 501 -1.12 16.28 16.41
N GLU A 502 -1.17 14.96 16.48
CA GLU A 502 -1.28 14.11 15.29
C GLU A 502 -2.69 14.24 14.72
N LEU A 503 -2.78 14.47 13.40
CA LEU A 503 -4.06 14.49 12.72
C LEU A 503 -4.62 13.05 12.68
N PRO A 504 -5.85 12.82 13.18
CA PRO A 504 -6.47 11.49 13.12
C PRO A 504 -6.87 11.17 11.69
N PHE A 505 -5.94 10.61 10.91
CA PHE A 505 -6.14 10.31 9.51
C PHE A 505 -5.53 8.97 9.13
N ALA A 506 -6.15 8.28 8.20
CA ALA A 506 -5.76 6.93 7.81
C ALA A 506 -4.33 6.82 7.25
N ILE A 507 -3.82 7.86 6.60
CA ILE A 507 -2.44 7.93 6.08
C ILE A 507 -1.60 8.77 7.05
N ALA A 508 -0.36 8.33 7.30
CA ALA A 508 0.57 9.08 8.12
C ALA A 508 0.96 10.40 7.44
N LEU A 509 0.66 11.53 8.12
CA LEU A 509 0.99 12.88 7.71
C LEU A 509 1.89 13.52 8.76
N GLU A 510 2.79 14.43 8.35
CA GLU A 510 3.54 15.22 9.31
C GLU A 510 2.62 16.14 10.12
N SER A 511 2.69 16.06 11.45
CA SER A 511 1.84 16.87 12.34
C SER A 511 2.14 18.36 12.21
N SER A 512 1.09 19.17 12.12
CA SER A 512 1.24 20.61 12.16
C SER A 512 1.82 21.09 13.49
N GLN A 513 2.66 22.09 13.47
CA GLN A 513 3.34 22.59 14.67
C GLN A 513 3.21 24.13 14.82
N ILE A 514 3.19 24.60 16.06
CA ILE A 514 3.24 26.02 16.41
C ILE A 514 4.69 26.51 16.33
N SER A 515 5.61 25.72 16.86
CA SER A 515 7.06 25.93 16.85
C SER A 515 7.78 24.60 17.05
N ASN A 516 9.10 24.59 16.96
CA ASN A 516 9.91 23.37 17.11
C ASN A 516 9.75 22.67 18.48
N ASP A 517 9.44 23.43 19.53
CA ASP A 517 9.26 22.92 20.90
C ASP A 517 7.87 23.22 21.50
N GLY A 518 6.93 23.73 20.67
CA GLY A 518 5.59 24.09 21.08
C GLY A 518 5.48 25.40 21.86
N SER A 519 6.60 26.10 22.11
CA SER A 519 6.62 27.36 22.85
C SER A 519 6.94 28.56 21.95
N LEU A 520 6.58 29.77 22.40
CA LEU A 520 6.90 31.02 21.75
C LEU A 520 7.81 31.84 22.68
N GLY A 521 9.11 31.73 22.47
CA GLY A 521 10.16 32.25 23.39
C GLY A 521 10.37 33.77 23.36
N SER A 522 9.73 34.48 22.42
CA SER A 522 9.87 35.93 22.28
C SER A 522 8.63 36.59 21.69
N GLU A 523 8.45 37.88 21.93
CA GLU A 523 7.38 38.69 21.31
C GLU A 523 7.49 38.74 19.77
N GLY A 524 8.71 38.67 19.23
CA GLY A 524 8.94 38.58 17.77
C GLY A 524 8.42 37.28 17.22
N GLN A 525 8.68 36.15 17.88
CA GLN A 525 8.15 34.83 17.49
C GLN A 525 6.63 34.78 17.63
N LEU A 526 6.05 35.34 18.70
CA LEU A 526 4.60 35.49 18.85
C LEU A 526 4.00 36.29 17.69
N ALA A 527 4.64 37.41 17.30
CA ALA A 527 4.23 38.22 16.17
C ALA A 527 4.26 37.41 14.85
N ASP A 528 5.39 36.74 14.55
CA ASP A 528 5.54 35.92 13.33
C ASP A 528 4.52 34.76 13.24
N THR A 529 4.31 34.07 14.35
CA THR A 529 3.34 32.98 14.43
C THR A 529 1.90 33.43 14.11
N SER A 530 1.55 34.69 14.52
CA SER A 530 0.19 35.23 14.31
C SER A 530 -0.21 35.39 12.83
N PHE A 531 0.75 35.39 11.92
CA PHE A 531 0.54 35.48 10.49
C PHE A 531 1.22 34.31 9.71
N GLY A 532 1.52 33.21 10.40
CA GLY A 532 1.95 31.94 9.79
C GLY A 532 3.40 31.88 9.35
N GLN A 533 4.27 32.64 10.02
CA GLN A 533 5.71 32.70 9.76
C GLN A 533 6.51 32.15 10.97
N GLY A 534 7.82 32.24 10.92
CA GLY A 534 8.71 31.78 11.97
C GLY A 534 8.90 30.27 11.94
N GLN A 535 8.47 29.58 13.00
CA GLN A 535 8.62 28.12 13.14
C GLN A 535 7.29 27.37 12.99
N MET A 536 6.21 28.08 12.66
CA MET A 536 4.91 27.47 12.41
C MET A 536 4.94 26.69 11.08
N LEU A 537 4.49 25.44 11.12
CA LEU A 537 4.32 24.60 9.94
C LEU A 537 2.94 23.94 10.00
N ALA A 538 2.27 23.80 8.86
CA ALA A 538 0.98 23.16 8.72
C ALA A 538 1.03 22.10 7.60
N ASN A 539 0.41 20.94 7.84
CA ASN A 539 0.07 19.99 6.80
C ASN A 539 -1.10 20.54 5.98
N ILE A 540 -1.14 20.26 4.67
CA ILE A 540 -2.14 20.85 3.76
C ILE A 540 -3.57 20.41 4.09
N LEU A 541 -3.77 19.14 4.47
CA LEU A 541 -5.09 18.62 4.87
C LEU A 541 -5.55 19.28 6.18
N HIS A 542 -4.67 19.35 7.19
CA HIS A 542 -4.98 20.04 8.43
C HIS A 542 -5.28 21.53 8.20
N LEU A 543 -4.53 22.20 7.32
CA LEU A 543 -4.79 23.61 6.97
C LEU A 543 -6.20 23.78 6.37
N ALA A 544 -6.64 22.88 5.49
CA ALA A 544 -8.02 22.88 4.98
C ALA A 544 -9.01 22.71 6.12
N SER A 545 -8.81 21.72 7.00
CA SER A 545 -9.71 21.42 8.13
C SER A 545 -9.82 22.59 9.12
N THR A 546 -8.78 23.44 9.27
CA THR A 546 -8.86 24.63 10.15
C THR A 546 -9.90 25.66 9.69
N TYR A 547 -10.42 25.55 8.48
CA TYR A 547 -11.48 26.44 7.96
C TYR A 547 -12.88 25.85 8.11
N GLU A 548 -13.04 24.56 8.41
CA GLU A 548 -14.35 23.95 8.68
C GLU A 548 -15.16 24.72 9.73
N PRO A 549 -14.59 25.17 10.88
CA PRO A 549 -15.32 25.87 11.91
C PRO A 549 -16.04 27.13 11.42
N PHE A 550 -15.52 27.77 10.37
CA PHE A 550 -16.11 28.98 9.82
C PHE A 550 -17.40 28.70 9.02
N LEU A 551 -17.61 27.43 8.58
CA LEU A 551 -18.70 27.01 7.71
C LEU A 551 -19.74 26.14 8.41
N ASN A 552 -19.39 25.49 9.53
CA ASN A 552 -20.22 24.46 10.17
C ASN A 552 -20.60 24.72 11.64
N GLY A 553 -20.38 25.94 12.13
CA GLY A 553 -20.72 26.30 13.53
C GLY A 553 -19.66 25.96 14.57
N GLY A 554 -18.38 25.92 14.17
CA GLY A 554 -17.26 25.89 15.11
C GLY A 554 -16.62 24.53 15.36
N THR A 555 -16.75 23.57 14.45
CA THR A 555 -16.28 22.19 14.58
C THR A 555 -15.21 21.85 13.56
N ILE A 556 -14.19 21.08 13.96
CA ILE A 556 -13.32 20.32 13.04
C ILE A 556 -13.66 18.85 13.25
N TYR A 557 -13.96 18.16 12.16
CA TYR A 557 -14.19 16.72 12.18
C TYR A 557 -12.85 15.96 12.03
N GLU A 558 -12.86 14.68 12.43
CA GLU A 558 -11.77 13.75 12.08
C GLU A 558 -11.80 13.55 10.56
N PRO A 559 -10.71 13.89 9.83
CA PRO A 559 -10.70 13.67 8.39
C PRO A 559 -10.79 12.17 8.08
N THR A 560 -11.69 11.77 7.18
CA THR A 560 -11.83 10.38 6.72
C THR A 560 -11.30 10.22 5.30
N LEU A 561 -10.78 9.03 5.00
CA LEU A 561 -10.31 8.65 3.67
C LEU A 561 -11.08 7.45 3.11
N TYR A 562 -11.50 6.52 3.97
CA TYR A 562 -12.25 5.34 3.57
C TYR A 562 -13.74 5.52 3.81
N ALA A 563 -14.56 5.02 2.90
CA ALA A 563 -16.01 5.16 2.99
C ALA A 563 -16.62 4.41 4.18
N ASP A 564 -15.94 3.41 4.71
CA ASP A 564 -16.32 2.60 5.88
C ASP A 564 -15.91 3.21 7.23
N GLU A 565 -15.18 4.34 7.24
CA GLU A 565 -14.87 5.10 8.46
C GLU A 565 -16.11 5.85 9.00
N GLU A 566 -16.11 6.15 10.30
CA GLU A 566 -17.18 6.94 10.93
C GLU A 566 -17.09 8.40 10.49
N LYS A 567 -18.01 8.80 9.61
CA LYS A 567 -18.11 10.17 9.09
C LYS A 567 -18.68 11.11 10.15
N GLY A 568 -18.12 12.32 10.24
CA GLY A 568 -18.59 13.35 11.17
C GLY A 568 -18.19 13.11 12.63
N ALA A 569 -17.21 12.25 12.89
CA ALA A 569 -16.58 12.15 14.20
C ALA A 569 -15.92 13.50 14.54
N VAL A 570 -16.24 14.04 15.71
CA VAL A 570 -15.76 15.37 16.12
C VAL A 570 -14.35 15.28 16.68
N TRP A 571 -13.37 15.92 16.01
CA TRP A 571 -12.03 16.08 16.56
C TRP A 571 -11.90 17.30 17.48
N LYS A 572 -12.41 18.45 17.06
CA LYS A 572 -12.40 19.71 17.84
C LYS A 572 -13.77 20.41 17.73
N GLU A 573 -14.20 21.04 18.82
CA GLU A 573 -15.50 21.75 18.84
C GLU A 573 -15.45 23.05 19.62
N GLY A 574 -16.44 23.90 19.38
CA GLY A 574 -16.58 25.17 20.09
C GLY A 574 -15.50 26.21 19.76
N LEU A 575 -14.91 26.11 18.55
CA LEU A 575 -13.77 26.92 18.15
C LEU A 575 -14.11 28.35 17.79
N ILE A 576 -15.34 28.59 17.34
CA ILE A 576 -15.83 29.92 16.96
C ILE A 576 -17.37 29.97 17.06
N SER A 577 -17.91 31.10 17.48
CA SER A 577 -19.34 31.39 17.46
C SER A 577 -19.84 31.72 16.05
N ASP A 578 -21.11 31.45 15.75
CA ASP A 578 -21.73 31.77 14.45
C ASP A 578 -21.60 33.25 14.06
N ALA A 579 -21.70 34.14 15.05
CA ALA A 579 -21.56 35.58 14.83
C ALA A 579 -20.16 35.94 14.32
N ASN A 580 -19.10 35.40 14.96
CA ASN A 580 -17.72 35.63 14.60
C ASN A 580 -17.36 34.91 13.29
N ALA A 581 -17.86 33.69 13.07
CA ALA A 581 -17.73 32.97 11.80
C ALA A 581 -18.29 33.78 10.62
N THR A 582 -19.44 34.41 10.79
CA THR A 582 -20.05 35.28 9.76
C THR A 582 -19.14 36.45 9.40
N VAL A 583 -18.58 37.14 10.39
CA VAL A 583 -17.60 38.22 10.13
C VAL A 583 -16.40 37.74 9.31
N LEU A 584 -15.88 36.54 9.61
CA LEU A 584 -14.76 35.98 8.84
C LEU A 584 -15.17 35.58 7.43
N ARG A 585 -16.32 34.94 7.23
CA ARG A 585 -16.84 34.59 5.89
C ARG A 585 -17.00 35.83 5.01
N ASP A 586 -17.63 36.89 5.54
CA ASP A 586 -17.80 38.16 4.82
C ASP A 586 -16.44 38.78 4.46
N SER A 587 -15.49 38.78 5.40
CA SER A 587 -14.15 39.30 5.17
C SER A 587 -13.37 38.47 4.14
N MET A 588 -13.48 37.14 4.16
CA MET A 588 -12.84 36.27 3.17
C MET A 588 -13.44 36.40 1.76
N ARG A 589 -14.74 36.72 1.64
CA ARG A 589 -15.31 37.12 0.33
C ARG A 589 -14.70 38.45 -0.13
N ASN A 590 -14.53 39.43 0.77
CA ASN A 590 -13.94 40.72 0.45
C ASN A 590 -12.45 40.62 0.09
N VAL A 591 -11.72 39.58 0.54
CA VAL A 591 -10.33 39.31 0.07
C VAL A 591 -10.31 39.13 -1.45
N ILE A 592 -11.35 38.52 -2.02
CA ILE A 592 -11.47 38.29 -3.47
C ILE A 592 -11.96 39.56 -4.18
N THR A 593 -13.08 40.12 -3.72
CA THR A 593 -13.74 41.23 -4.44
C THR A 593 -13.04 42.59 -4.31
N ASP A 594 -12.38 42.84 -3.19
CA ASP A 594 -11.77 44.14 -2.86
C ASP A 594 -10.25 44.03 -2.60
N GLY A 595 -9.70 42.82 -2.58
CA GLY A 595 -8.32 42.55 -2.23
C GLY A 595 -7.39 42.21 -3.40
N TYR A 596 -6.39 41.40 -3.12
CA TYR A 596 -5.30 41.04 -4.06
C TYR A 596 -5.40 39.61 -4.59
N ALA A 597 -6.52 38.91 -4.40
CA ALA A 597 -6.79 37.59 -4.98
C ALA A 597 -7.73 37.70 -6.21
N GLN A 598 -7.41 38.64 -7.11
CA GLN A 598 -8.28 38.98 -8.24
C GLN A 598 -8.38 37.85 -9.27
N SER A 599 -7.37 37.00 -9.38
CA SER A 599 -7.40 35.82 -10.22
C SER A 599 -8.48 34.81 -9.80
N ALA A 600 -9.00 34.91 -8.57
CA ALA A 600 -10.12 34.11 -8.08
C ALA A 600 -11.48 34.83 -8.18
N ASP A 601 -11.55 36.08 -8.68
CA ASP A 601 -12.84 36.78 -8.89
C ASP A 601 -13.41 36.44 -10.27
N ILE A 602 -13.98 35.26 -10.36
CA ILE A 602 -14.58 34.72 -11.60
C ILE A 602 -16.11 34.73 -11.50
N ASP A 603 -16.78 35.06 -12.61
CA ASP A 603 -18.24 35.16 -12.66
C ASP A 603 -18.95 33.80 -12.44
N ALA A 604 -18.28 32.68 -12.79
CA ALA A 604 -18.87 31.36 -12.78
C ALA A 604 -19.06 30.79 -11.38
N VAL A 605 -18.14 31.12 -10.43
CA VAL A 605 -18.11 30.56 -9.07
C VAL A 605 -17.80 31.67 -8.08
N PRO A 606 -18.73 32.04 -7.17
CA PRO A 606 -18.44 33.01 -6.12
C PRO A 606 -17.49 32.40 -5.07
N ILE A 607 -16.20 32.68 -5.17
CA ILE A 607 -15.15 32.17 -4.29
C ILE A 607 -14.96 33.09 -3.10
N ALA A 608 -14.78 32.51 -1.91
CA ALA A 608 -14.27 33.16 -0.70
C ALA A 608 -13.00 32.44 -0.22
N GLY A 609 -12.07 33.15 0.39
CA GLY A 609 -10.85 32.51 0.84
C GLY A 609 -9.77 33.47 1.33
N LYS A 610 -8.59 32.92 1.59
CA LYS A 610 -7.41 33.68 2.04
C LYS A 610 -6.16 33.21 1.35
N THR A 611 -5.44 34.14 0.74
CA THR A 611 -4.09 33.94 0.18
C THR A 611 -3.02 33.93 1.27
N GLY A 612 -1.94 33.23 1.02
CA GLY A 612 -0.76 33.20 1.87
C GLY A 612 0.52 33.16 1.05
N THR A 613 1.57 33.75 1.57
CA THR A 613 2.94 33.62 1.04
C THR A 613 3.85 33.31 2.22
N ALA A 614 4.68 32.29 2.06
CA ALA A 614 5.69 31.92 3.02
C ALA A 614 7.08 32.03 2.40
N GLU A 615 7.94 32.85 3.00
CA GLU A 615 9.34 32.99 2.60
C GLU A 615 10.19 31.90 3.26
N LEU A 616 10.95 31.15 2.46
CA LEU A 616 11.92 30.15 2.88
C LEU A 616 13.33 30.77 2.78
N LYS A 617 13.83 31.37 3.85
CA LYS A 617 15.17 32.00 3.88
C LYS A 617 16.14 31.18 4.69
N GLY A 618 17.31 30.90 4.12
CA GLY A 618 18.43 30.28 4.85
C GLY A 618 19.05 31.20 5.91
N ALA A 619 19.05 32.53 5.67
CA ALA A 619 19.53 33.56 6.60
C ALA A 619 18.87 34.91 6.35
N LEU A 620 18.89 35.78 7.38
CA LEU A 620 18.41 37.18 7.29
C LEU A 620 19.16 37.95 6.19
N GLY A 621 18.42 38.41 5.15
CA GLY A 621 18.92 39.22 4.05
C GLY A 621 19.30 38.46 2.77
N GLU A 622 19.07 37.18 2.72
CA GLU A 622 19.09 36.39 1.47
C GLU A 622 17.73 36.50 0.75
N GLU A 623 17.76 36.50 -0.60
CA GLU A 623 16.55 36.26 -1.39
C GLU A 623 16.18 34.80 -1.20
N GLY A 624 14.98 34.54 -0.67
CA GLY A 624 14.48 33.19 -0.37
C GLY A 624 13.49 32.74 -1.43
N GLN A 625 13.33 31.45 -1.54
CA GLN A 625 12.24 30.82 -2.25
C GLN A 625 10.91 31.17 -1.55
N GLU A 626 9.85 31.40 -2.31
CA GLU A 626 8.54 31.71 -1.77
C GLU A 626 7.53 30.62 -2.14
N ASN A 627 6.83 30.07 -1.15
CA ASN A 627 5.68 29.21 -1.39
C ASN A 627 4.40 30.03 -1.31
N GLY A 628 3.55 29.89 -2.31
CA GLY A 628 2.22 30.51 -2.36
C GLY A 628 1.14 29.58 -1.87
N PHE A 629 0.17 30.13 -1.17
CA PHE A 629 -0.99 29.39 -0.67
C PHE A 629 -2.28 30.08 -1.01
N PHE A 630 -3.33 29.29 -1.16
CA PHE A 630 -4.70 29.78 -1.17
C PHE A 630 -5.63 28.74 -0.53
N VAL A 631 -6.34 29.16 0.53
CA VAL A 631 -7.44 28.36 1.10
C VAL A 631 -8.74 29.00 0.70
N SER A 632 -9.61 28.25 0.05
CA SER A 632 -10.81 28.75 -0.61
C SER A 632 -11.99 27.80 -0.48
N TYR A 633 -13.18 28.34 -0.69
CA TYR A 633 -14.44 27.60 -0.74
C TYR A 633 -15.46 28.37 -1.57
N HIS A 634 -16.50 27.66 -2.07
CA HIS A 634 -17.64 28.30 -2.72
C HIS A 634 -18.45 29.09 -1.69
N ALA A 635 -18.59 30.41 -1.86
CA ALA A 635 -19.15 31.30 -0.85
C ALA A 635 -20.63 31.00 -0.49
N GLU A 636 -21.38 30.38 -1.41
CA GLU A 636 -22.82 30.09 -1.24
C GLU A 636 -23.05 28.60 -0.95
N GLN A 637 -22.46 27.68 -1.70
CA GLN A 637 -22.67 26.23 -1.56
C GLN A 637 -21.95 25.65 -0.35
N GLN A 638 -20.70 26.07 -0.10
CA GLN A 638 -19.88 25.68 1.05
C GLN A 638 -19.72 24.15 1.18
N ASP A 639 -19.70 23.45 0.07
CA ASP A 639 -19.70 22.00 -0.02
C ASP A 639 -18.29 21.38 0.20
N PHE A 640 -17.23 22.14 -0.11
CA PHE A 640 -15.86 21.78 0.25
C PHE A 640 -14.97 23.00 0.48
N ILE A 641 -13.89 22.76 1.21
CA ILE A 641 -12.78 23.70 1.42
C ILE A 641 -11.58 23.13 0.68
N LEU A 642 -10.98 23.93 -0.21
CA LEU A 642 -9.79 23.61 -0.96
C LEU A 642 -8.59 24.42 -0.45
N ALA A 643 -7.60 23.75 0.12
CA ALA A 643 -6.29 24.33 0.41
C ALA A 643 -5.31 23.91 -0.69
N MET A 644 -4.62 24.87 -1.30
CA MET A 644 -3.63 24.66 -2.35
C MET A 644 -2.35 25.40 -2.03
N MET A 645 -1.20 24.78 -2.29
CA MET A 645 0.13 25.36 -2.17
C MET A 645 0.94 25.08 -3.44
N ILE A 646 1.64 26.10 -3.95
CA ILE A 646 2.62 25.99 -5.04
C ILE A 646 3.97 26.49 -4.52
N GLU A 647 5.02 25.73 -4.82
CA GLU A 647 6.41 26.07 -4.49
C GLU A 647 6.97 27.11 -5.46
N SER A 648 7.94 27.93 -5.02
CA SER A 648 8.78 28.80 -5.88
C SER A 648 8.00 29.82 -6.72
N ILE A 649 7.07 30.56 -6.11
CA ILE A 649 6.21 31.53 -6.81
C ILE A 649 6.80 32.95 -6.92
N GLU A 650 8.03 33.18 -6.47
CA GLU A 650 8.63 34.52 -6.37
C GLU A 650 8.66 35.31 -7.68
N GLU A 651 8.73 34.60 -8.82
CA GLU A 651 8.73 35.24 -10.15
C GLU A 651 7.33 35.28 -10.80
N ASN A 652 6.31 34.65 -10.19
CA ASN A 652 5.00 34.40 -10.82
C ASN A 652 3.87 35.34 -10.34
N GLY A 653 4.20 36.42 -9.61
CA GLY A 653 3.19 37.38 -9.15
C GLY A 653 2.60 37.08 -7.76
N GLY A 654 3.25 36.21 -6.98
CA GLY A 654 2.89 35.93 -5.60
C GLY A 654 1.67 35.01 -5.47
N SER A 655 1.00 35.07 -4.32
CA SER A 655 -0.12 34.16 -3.99
C SER A 655 -1.39 34.33 -4.83
N ASP A 656 -1.54 35.42 -5.62
CA ASP A 656 -2.61 35.56 -6.60
C ASP A 656 -2.49 34.54 -7.74
N TYR A 657 -1.27 34.10 -8.06
CA TYR A 657 -1.01 33.00 -8.98
C TYR A 657 -1.68 31.69 -8.54
N VAL A 658 -1.53 31.35 -7.25
CA VAL A 658 -2.18 30.16 -6.67
C VAL A 658 -3.71 30.30 -6.63
N ALA A 659 -4.21 31.51 -6.38
CA ALA A 659 -5.64 31.79 -6.42
C ALA A 659 -6.24 31.53 -7.80
N GLY A 660 -5.49 31.78 -8.87
CA GLY A 660 -5.88 31.46 -10.25
C GLY A 660 -6.03 29.96 -10.50
N PHE A 661 -5.12 29.14 -10.00
CA PHE A 661 -5.21 27.66 -10.10
C PHE A 661 -6.43 27.11 -9.35
N SER A 662 -6.63 27.58 -8.11
CA SER A 662 -7.78 27.15 -7.33
C SER A 662 -9.11 27.57 -7.99
N ALA A 663 -9.19 28.77 -8.55
CA ALA A 663 -10.36 29.23 -9.28
C ALA A 663 -10.64 28.40 -10.54
N SER A 664 -9.59 28.05 -11.28
CA SER A 664 -9.68 27.17 -12.47
C SER A 664 -10.19 25.77 -12.08
N ALA A 665 -9.68 25.18 -10.98
CA ALA A 665 -10.14 23.91 -10.47
C ALA A 665 -11.63 23.93 -10.11
N MET A 666 -12.05 24.94 -9.35
CA MET A 666 -13.46 25.11 -8.97
C MET A 666 -14.35 25.35 -10.19
N GLU A 667 -13.95 26.21 -11.14
CA GLU A 667 -14.70 26.42 -12.38
C GLU A 667 -14.89 25.14 -13.19
N GLN A 668 -13.81 24.35 -13.33
CA GLN A 668 -13.86 23.07 -14.03
C GLN A 668 -14.81 22.09 -13.34
N TYR A 669 -14.69 21.95 -12.02
CA TYR A 669 -15.51 21.04 -11.22
C TYR A 669 -17.00 21.43 -11.29
N TYR A 670 -17.38 22.67 -10.98
CA TYR A 670 -18.77 23.12 -10.99
C TYR A 670 -19.39 23.25 -12.39
N ARG A 671 -18.59 23.28 -13.43
CA ARG A 671 -19.13 23.24 -14.81
C ARG A 671 -19.57 21.82 -15.20
N ASN A 672 -18.93 20.81 -14.66
CA ASN A 672 -19.20 19.41 -14.98
C ASN A 672 -20.30 18.81 -14.11
N ASN A 673 -20.51 19.39 -12.94
CA ASN A 673 -21.55 19.04 -11.95
C ASN A 673 -22.63 20.11 -11.84
#